data_a664ec764a897e15e1f0685cea4f39a4
#
_entry.id   a664ec764a897e15e1f0685cea4f39a4
#
_cell.length_a   1.000
_cell.length_b   1.000
_cell.length_c   1.000
_cell.angle_alpha   90.00
_cell.angle_beta   90.00
_cell.angle_gamma   90.00
#
_symmetry.space_group_name_H-M   'P 1'
#
loop_
_entity.id
_entity.type
_entity.pdbx_description
1 polymer ?
#
loop_
_entity_poly.entity_id
_entity_poly.type
_entity_poly.pdbx_seq_one_letter_code
_entity_poly.pdbx_strand_id
1 'polypeptide(L)'
;MLISPALIPSRPRRPATRLLAAVSLALGLPLAGAAQESVLAPTTVKGQALQSNRAAYSVPVLGREDIQQAAVSEVEALWRQVPGMHVNDYQLGGVANSVVLRGFSGGGHGGDIAATLDGISLNEAMSHADGYFDLNVVVPLELEEVAVHQGPVSVLQGNFNRAGLIELRTRRSGEYREVELQAGSHGTLDAQTALGLRIDDASQLFLAAQHARGDGARPDSGNERSTLSARWQHQLGGGLRIALSGRVHAARGDSPGYLSLAQWLAEPQGKDARVQGDGSQKHFKTLRLDINYDLGKDTHLLAYAYGTSQDFVRWFTRPKAGQWAQREERYARSVAGTGLNLSGTRRSAQWTLGLEALREATDYGYWDDLQDRRRSAPAINDRQATLNNVAAFAQLDWKLHPLFTPSLGLRHDRFTGNCTRLGAETGAEACTRMQRLAHTSPKLGVSSRVNEQLTLRASWSEGFALPGNFAKYALGAAQLDPNVFRQTEVGMQWRASRQLWLDLALYRMASSQEIRNLAPGVYENFGETLRKGAELQAVWTPASTWELRWNYGRAQSRVTQNANAALVGRHVAAVPRYSSTLQARWHMHPDWTLQGALRHVGRMAVDASNSVWSPAYHVADLGLQYRLPASLGLQDATLSLMVRNLADKSYASSMSVIAGERLVAPGAPRSLLLGLQFSL
;
A
#
# COMPACT_ATOMS: atom_id res chain seq x y z
N MET A 1 0.29 -44.37 -42.01
CA MET A 1 -0.55 -44.62 -40.80
C MET A 1 -0.62 -43.27 -40.09
N LEU A 2 -1.77 -42.59 -40.31
CA LEU A 2 -2.05 -41.20 -39.82
C LEU A 2 -2.45 -41.28 -38.36
N ILE A 3 -1.80 -40.51 -37.50
CA ILE A 3 -2.32 -40.22 -36.16
C ILE A 3 -2.51 -38.68 -36.06
N SER A 4 -3.80 -38.34 -35.96
CA SER A 4 -4.33 -37.00 -35.80
C SER A 4 -3.97 -36.37 -34.44
N PRO A 5 -3.68 -35.05 -34.33
CA PRO A 5 -3.46 -34.41 -33.03
C PRO A 5 -4.82 -34.19 -32.35
N ALA A 6 -4.93 -34.68 -31.12
CA ALA A 6 -6.09 -34.48 -30.26
C ALA A 6 -6.25 -33.00 -29.89
N LEU A 7 -7.41 -32.46 -30.22
CA LEU A 7 -7.93 -31.18 -29.75
C LEU A 7 -8.05 -31.19 -28.23
N ILE A 8 -7.35 -30.26 -27.58
CA ILE A 8 -7.54 -29.97 -26.16
C ILE A 8 -8.86 -29.18 -26.02
N PRO A 9 -9.86 -29.69 -25.30
CA PRO A 9 -11.12 -28.99 -25.16
C PRO A 9 -10.94 -27.73 -24.33
N SER A 10 -11.43 -26.62 -24.85
CA SER A 10 -11.66 -25.38 -24.12
C SER A 10 -12.58 -25.67 -22.92
N ARG A 11 -12.07 -25.47 -21.70
CA ARG A 11 -12.87 -25.64 -20.48
C ARG A 11 -14.04 -24.64 -20.48
N PRO A 12 -15.26 -25.08 -20.22
CA PRO A 12 -16.40 -24.20 -20.16
C PRO A 12 -16.23 -23.21 -18.98
N ARG A 13 -16.54 -21.96 -19.24
CA ARG A 13 -16.73 -20.91 -18.24
C ARG A 13 -17.76 -21.41 -17.22
N ARG A 14 -17.34 -21.78 -16.01
CA ARG A 14 -18.27 -22.05 -14.92
C ARG A 14 -18.74 -20.75 -14.31
N PRO A 15 -20.04 -20.43 -14.36
CA PRO A 15 -20.54 -19.15 -13.89
C PRO A 15 -20.69 -19.13 -12.36
N ALA A 16 -20.59 -17.97 -11.82
CA ALA A 16 -21.32 -17.29 -10.70
C ALA A 16 -21.83 -18.09 -9.47
N THR A 17 -21.81 -19.40 -9.44
CA THR A 17 -22.40 -20.22 -8.36
C THR A 17 -21.67 -20.11 -7.01
N ARG A 18 -20.41 -19.65 -7.00
CA ARG A 18 -19.66 -19.48 -5.74
C ARG A 18 -19.91 -18.14 -5.03
N LEU A 19 -20.35 -17.13 -5.77
CA LEU A 19 -20.69 -15.82 -5.20
C LEU A 19 -22.05 -15.85 -4.48
N LEU A 20 -23.03 -16.57 -5.07
CA LEU A 20 -24.32 -16.77 -4.44
C LEU A 20 -24.22 -17.47 -3.09
N ALA A 21 -23.23 -18.34 -2.89
CA ALA A 21 -23.01 -19.01 -1.60
C ALA A 21 -22.50 -18.04 -0.50
N ALA A 22 -21.66 -17.06 -0.82
CA ALA A 22 -21.18 -16.09 0.17
C ALA A 22 -22.25 -15.04 0.50
N VAL A 23 -23.01 -14.59 -0.49
CA VAL A 23 -24.14 -13.67 -0.30
C VAL A 23 -25.32 -14.40 0.34
N SER A 24 -25.58 -15.66 -0.02
CA SER A 24 -26.62 -16.48 0.60
C SER A 24 -26.30 -16.83 2.06
N LEU A 25 -25.03 -16.97 2.45
CA LEU A 25 -24.64 -17.15 3.85
C LEU A 25 -24.87 -15.89 4.68
N ALA A 26 -24.72 -14.70 4.07
CA ALA A 26 -25.00 -13.42 4.73
C ALA A 26 -26.51 -13.13 4.84
N LEU A 27 -27.32 -13.60 3.88
CA LEU A 27 -28.77 -13.40 3.85
C LEU A 27 -29.55 -14.49 4.59
N GLY A 28 -28.96 -15.63 4.86
CA GLY A 28 -29.60 -16.81 5.47
C GLY A 28 -29.52 -16.89 6.99
N LEU A 29 -28.93 -15.91 7.67
CA LEU A 29 -28.96 -15.84 9.13
C LEU A 29 -30.34 -15.36 9.59
N PRO A 30 -31.04 -16.05 10.52
CA PRO A 30 -32.34 -15.64 10.97
C PRO A 30 -32.26 -14.23 11.59
N LEU A 31 -33.19 -13.38 11.18
CA LEU A 31 -33.47 -12.08 11.81
C LEU A 31 -33.94 -12.35 13.25
N ALA A 32 -33.05 -12.54 14.17
CA ALA A 32 -33.37 -12.56 15.59
C ALA A 32 -33.66 -11.13 16.04
N GLY A 33 -34.82 -10.98 16.68
CA GLY A 33 -35.51 -9.75 17.00
C GLY A 33 -34.69 -8.62 17.57
N ALA A 34 -35.21 -7.41 17.41
CA ALA A 34 -34.73 -6.15 17.93
C ALA A 34 -34.25 -6.26 19.39
N ALA A 35 -32.94 -6.37 19.56
CA ALA A 35 -32.30 -6.26 20.86
C ALA A 35 -32.13 -4.78 21.17
N GLN A 36 -32.64 -4.34 22.33
CA GLN A 36 -32.37 -3.05 22.92
C GLN A 36 -30.89 -2.73 22.84
N GLU A 37 -30.57 -1.53 22.32
CA GLU A 37 -29.22 -0.95 22.35
C GLU A 37 -28.68 -0.91 23.78
N SER A 38 -27.98 -1.94 24.19
CA SER A 38 -27.00 -1.80 25.24
C SER A 38 -25.72 -1.30 24.55
N VAL A 39 -25.52 0.00 24.50
CA VAL A 39 -24.25 0.63 24.12
C VAL A 39 -23.20 0.09 25.09
N LEU A 40 -22.55 -1.02 24.70
CA LEU A 40 -21.28 -1.37 25.30
C LEU A 40 -20.36 -0.19 25.04
N ALA A 41 -19.83 0.41 26.12
CA ALA A 41 -18.82 1.45 26.00
C ALA A 41 -17.79 0.98 24.97
N PRO A 42 -17.41 1.82 23.98
CA PRO A 42 -16.48 1.42 22.95
C PRO A 42 -15.29 0.78 23.65
N THR A 43 -15.08 -0.52 23.42
CA THR A 43 -13.96 -1.24 23.98
C THR A 43 -12.76 -0.72 23.22
N THR A 44 -12.24 0.40 23.68
CA THR A 44 -10.99 0.95 23.18
C THR A 44 -9.98 -0.16 23.35
N VAL A 45 -9.50 -0.75 22.25
CA VAL A 45 -8.45 -1.77 22.28
C VAL A 45 -7.17 -1.06 22.71
N LYS A 46 -7.02 -0.88 24.02
CA LYS A 46 -5.88 -0.20 24.64
C LYS A 46 -4.55 -0.91 24.42
N GLY A 47 -4.55 -2.13 23.89
CA GLY A 47 -3.37 -2.93 23.60
C GLY A 47 -2.80 -2.78 22.18
N GLN A 48 -3.28 -1.84 21.37
CA GLN A 48 -2.59 -1.54 20.12
C GLN A 48 -1.42 -0.60 20.42
N ALA A 49 -0.25 -1.18 20.34
CA ALA A 49 1.00 -0.48 20.37
C ALA A 49 0.95 0.75 19.48
N LEU A 50 1.34 1.88 20.07
CA LEU A 50 1.77 3.06 19.37
C LEU A 50 0.70 3.74 18.50
N GLN A 51 -0.22 4.39 19.15
CA GLN A 51 -0.51 5.72 18.67
C GLN A 51 0.78 6.53 18.92
N SER A 52 1.72 6.46 17.96
CA SER A 52 2.85 7.38 17.96
C SER A 52 2.31 8.79 18.18
N ASN A 53 3.05 9.66 18.84
CA ASN A 53 2.64 11.05 19.02
C ASN A 53 2.45 11.71 17.65
N ARG A 54 1.28 11.50 17.05
CA ARG A 54 0.91 12.05 15.74
C ARG A 54 1.07 13.56 15.69
N ALA A 55 1.09 14.21 16.86
CA ALA A 55 1.29 15.65 16.95
C ALA A 55 2.76 16.07 16.65
N ALA A 56 3.75 15.21 16.87
CA ALA A 56 5.16 15.52 16.63
C ALA A 56 5.61 15.22 15.18
N TYR A 57 4.79 14.51 14.39
CA TYR A 57 5.12 14.04 13.05
C TYR A 57 3.97 14.30 12.06
N SER A 58 4.26 14.27 10.76
CA SER A 58 3.23 14.26 9.72
C SER A 58 2.66 12.86 9.55
N VAL A 59 1.43 12.66 10.04
CA VAL A 59 0.71 11.39 9.95
C VAL A 59 -0.74 11.66 9.54
N PRO A 60 -1.02 11.90 8.24
CA PRO A 60 -2.38 11.91 7.74
C PRO A 60 -3.11 10.61 8.07
N VAL A 61 -4.34 10.74 8.53
CA VAL A 61 -5.19 9.63 8.94
C VAL A 61 -6.50 9.71 8.18
N LEU A 62 -6.86 8.61 7.53
CA LEU A 62 -8.16 8.39 6.92
C LEU A 62 -8.94 7.47 7.86
N GLY A 63 -9.96 8.01 8.50
CA GLY A 63 -10.85 7.26 9.37
C GLY A 63 -11.93 6.52 8.60
N ARG A 64 -12.77 5.79 9.32
CA ARG A 64 -13.87 5.00 8.75
C ARG A 64 -14.77 5.84 7.83
N GLU A 65 -15.12 7.05 8.25
CA GLU A 65 -15.97 7.94 7.47
C GLU A 65 -15.33 8.35 6.13
N ASP A 66 -14.03 8.72 6.13
CA ASP A 66 -13.30 9.05 4.89
C ASP A 66 -13.27 7.87 3.92
N ILE A 67 -13.11 6.64 4.44
CA ILE A 67 -13.06 5.40 3.65
C ILE A 67 -14.43 5.09 3.04
N GLN A 68 -15.50 5.14 3.83
CA GLN A 68 -16.86 4.89 3.37
C GLN A 68 -17.30 5.90 2.31
N GLN A 69 -17.02 7.18 2.55
CA GLN A 69 -17.38 8.26 1.62
C GLN A 69 -16.62 8.16 0.28
N ALA A 70 -15.42 7.57 0.28
CA ALA A 70 -14.66 7.35 -0.93
C ALA A 70 -15.25 6.26 -1.83
N ALA A 71 -16.02 5.30 -1.27
CA ALA A 71 -16.68 4.18 -1.96
C ALA A 71 -15.75 3.52 -2.99
N VAL A 72 -14.63 2.98 -2.50
CA VAL A 72 -13.56 2.48 -3.36
C VAL A 72 -13.55 0.96 -3.43
N SER A 73 -13.33 0.43 -4.62
CA SER A 73 -13.06 -1.00 -4.83
C SER A 73 -11.62 -1.39 -4.53
N GLU A 74 -10.70 -0.41 -4.51
CA GLU A 74 -9.27 -0.59 -4.28
C GLU A 74 -8.75 0.43 -3.26
N VAL A 75 -7.99 -0.06 -2.29
CA VAL A 75 -7.41 0.77 -1.22
C VAL A 75 -6.52 1.89 -1.77
N GLU A 76 -5.83 1.63 -2.88
CA GLU A 76 -4.94 2.62 -3.51
C GLU A 76 -5.65 3.90 -3.94
N ALA A 77 -6.95 3.86 -4.20
CA ALA A 77 -7.73 5.05 -4.53
C ALA A 77 -7.85 6.04 -3.36
N LEU A 78 -7.64 5.57 -2.11
CA LEU A 78 -7.63 6.41 -0.91
C LEU A 78 -6.43 7.38 -0.87
N TRP A 79 -5.32 7.07 -1.56
CA TRP A 79 -4.12 7.91 -1.55
C TRP A 79 -4.32 9.29 -2.14
N ARG A 80 -5.40 9.50 -2.90
CA ARG A 80 -5.80 10.83 -3.37
C ARG A 80 -6.13 11.79 -2.23
N GLN A 81 -6.43 11.26 -1.05
CA GLN A 81 -6.75 12.02 0.15
C GLN A 81 -5.50 12.31 1.02
N VAL A 82 -4.33 11.83 0.63
CA VAL A 82 -3.08 12.01 1.37
C VAL A 82 -2.18 13.01 0.64
N PRO A 83 -1.75 14.11 1.30
CA PRO A 83 -0.87 15.09 0.68
C PRO A 83 0.44 14.45 0.20
N GLY A 84 0.87 14.80 -1.01
CA GLY A 84 2.14 14.33 -1.57
C GLY A 84 2.15 12.89 -2.08
N MET A 85 1.09 12.11 -1.85
CA MET A 85 0.99 10.76 -2.43
C MET A 85 0.51 10.79 -3.88
N HIS A 86 1.05 9.87 -4.66
CA HIS A 86 0.65 9.63 -6.04
C HIS A 86 0.77 8.13 -6.36
N VAL A 87 -0.10 7.64 -7.23
CA VAL A 87 -0.08 6.26 -7.71
C VAL A 87 0.26 6.26 -9.19
N ASN A 88 1.32 5.55 -9.55
CA ASN A 88 1.60 5.18 -10.92
C ASN A 88 0.81 3.91 -11.24
N ASP A 89 -0.33 4.06 -11.86
CA ASP A 89 -1.17 2.95 -12.30
C ASP A 89 -0.60 2.39 -13.61
N TYR A 90 -0.17 1.15 -13.57
CA TYR A 90 0.41 0.47 -14.73
C TYR A 90 -0.63 -0.24 -15.58
N GLN A 91 -1.85 -0.37 -15.09
CA GLN A 91 -2.94 -1.14 -15.72
C GLN A 91 -2.53 -2.57 -16.11
N LEU A 92 -1.75 -3.19 -15.24
CA LEU A 92 -1.31 -4.58 -15.37
C LEU A 92 -2.15 -5.42 -14.41
N GLY A 93 -3.09 -6.20 -14.93
CA GLY A 93 -4.00 -6.98 -14.12
C GLY A 93 -3.28 -7.89 -13.12
N GLY A 94 -3.71 -7.84 -11.85
CA GLY A 94 -3.17 -8.67 -10.77
C GLY A 94 -1.77 -8.29 -10.26
N VAL A 95 -1.18 -7.19 -10.74
CA VAL A 95 0.07 -6.61 -10.22
C VAL A 95 -0.26 -5.27 -9.57
N ALA A 96 0.16 -5.07 -8.32
CA ALA A 96 -0.07 -3.81 -7.61
C ALA A 96 0.65 -2.63 -8.29
N ASN A 97 0.07 -1.46 -8.14
CA ASN A 97 0.61 -0.22 -8.65
C ASN A 97 1.76 0.30 -7.77
N SER A 98 2.55 1.23 -8.29
CA SER A 98 3.60 1.89 -7.53
C SER A 98 3.06 3.12 -6.81
N VAL A 99 3.37 3.23 -5.53
CA VAL A 99 3.04 4.40 -4.71
C VAL A 99 4.26 5.31 -4.61
N VAL A 100 4.05 6.58 -4.89
CA VAL A 100 5.06 7.65 -4.76
C VAL A 100 4.75 8.48 -3.53
N LEU A 101 5.76 8.70 -2.68
CA LEU A 101 5.68 9.55 -1.49
C LEU A 101 7.01 10.26 -1.26
N ARG A 102 6.98 11.57 -0.97
CA ARG A 102 8.17 12.39 -0.64
C ARG A 102 9.34 12.25 -1.61
N GLY A 103 9.03 12.03 -2.89
CA GLY A 103 10.05 11.91 -3.92
C GLY A 103 10.73 10.54 -3.99
N PHE A 104 10.11 9.53 -3.42
CA PHE A 104 10.44 8.13 -3.63
C PHE A 104 9.40 7.49 -4.53
N SER A 105 9.86 6.79 -5.53
CA SER A 105 9.00 6.12 -6.52
C SER A 105 9.09 4.59 -6.46
N GLY A 106 9.85 4.07 -5.51
CA GLY A 106 9.99 2.64 -5.30
C GLY A 106 10.60 1.87 -6.47
N GLY A 107 11.44 2.52 -7.28
CA GLY A 107 12.03 1.85 -8.45
C GLY A 107 11.00 1.30 -9.43
N GLY A 108 9.75 1.73 -9.32
CA GLY A 108 8.62 1.28 -10.13
C GLY A 108 7.54 0.51 -9.39
N HIS A 109 7.81 -0.16 -8.25
CA HIS A 109 6.80 -1.01 -7.60
C HIS A 109 6.86 -1.05 -6.06
N GLY A 110 7.60 -0.21 -5.40
CA GLY A 110 7.69 -0.23 -3.94
C GLY A 110 9.15 -0.22 -3.45
N GLY A 111 9.37 -0.70 -2.24
CA GLY A 111 10.70 -0.77 -1.63
C GLY A 111 11.11 0.46 -0.83
N ASP A 112 10.42 1.56 -1.03
CA ASP A 112 10.67 2.82 -0.33
C ASP A 112 9.66 3.09 0.79
N ILE A 113 8.52 2.42 0.75
CA ILE A 113 7.41 2.60 1.68
C ILE A 113 7.12 1.26 2.35
N ALA A 114 7.12 1.25 3.66
CA ALA A 114 6.63 0.11 4.42
C ALA A 114 5.09 0.09 4.39
N ALA A 115 4.51 -1.10 4.31
CA ALA A 115 3.07 -1.30 4.40
C ALA A 115 2.75 -2.42 5.38
N THR A 116 1.81 -2.17 6.29
CA THR A 116 1.34 -3.17 7.25
C THR A 116 -0.17 -3.25 7.27
N LEU A 117 -0.67 -4.46 7.45
CA LEU A 117 -2.07 -4.72 7.74
C LEU A 117 -2.17 -5.38 9.11
N ASP A 118 -2.79 -4.66 10.06
CA ASP A 118 -2.87 -5.11 11.46
C ASP A 118 -1.50 -5.47 12.07
N GLY A 119 -0.43 -4.80 11.65
CA GLY A 119 0.94 -5.04 12.09
C GLY A 119 1.65 -6.21 11.40
N ILE A 120 1.02 -6.88 10.43
CA ILE A 120 1.70 -7.85 9.53
C ILE A 120 2.32 -7.06 8.38
N SER A 121 3.62 -7.18 8.15
CA SER A 121 4.29 -6.56 7.02
C SER A 121 3.83 -7.19 5.70
N LEU A 122 3.39 -6.35 4.76
CA LEU A 122 3.02 -6.76 3.40
C LEU A 122 4.21 -6.71 2.44
N ASN A 123 5.30 -6.02 2.79
CA ASN A 123 6.47 -5.89 1.94
C ASN A 123 7.18 -7.23 1.73
N GLU A 124 7.64 -7.47 0.52
CA GLU A 124 8.36 -8.66 0.11
C GLU A 124 9.87 -8.37 0.09
N ALA A 125 10.66 -9.10 0.88
CA ALA A 125 12.11 -8.88 0.97
C ALA A 125 12.87 -9.38 -0.27
N MET A 126 12.27 -10.28 -1.03
CA MET A 126 12.76 -10.76 -2.31
C MET A 126 11.58 -10.86 -3.28
N SER A 127 11.57 -10.02 -4.30
CA SER A 127 10.53 -9.95 -5.31
C SER A 127 11.13 -9.37 -6.60
N HIS A 128 10.30 -9.12 -7.62
CA HIS A 128 10.71 -8.39 -8.82
C HIS A 128 11.16 -6.94 -8.53
N ALA A 129 10.69 -6.41 -7.42
CA ALA A 129 11.18 -5.17 -6.82
C ALA A 129 11.16 -5.36 -5.30
N ASP A 130 12.31 -5.34 -4.65
CA ASP A 130 12.42 -5.51 -3.21
C ASP A 130 11.54 -4.49 -2.47
N GLY A 131 10.75 -4.99 -1.52
CA GLY A 131 9.79 -4.19 -0.81
C GLY A 131 8.47 -3.98 -1.54
N TYR A 132 8.25 -4.64 -2.67
CA TYR A 132 6.93 -4.72 -3.28
C TYR A 132 5.87 -5.10 -2.25
N PHE A 133 4.73 -4.46 -2.28
CA PHE A 133 3.57 -4.80 -1.46
C PHE A 133 2.29 -4.66 -2.29
N ASP A 134 1.33 -5.53 -2.01
CA ASP A 134 0.09 -5.61 -2.75
C ASP A 134 -1.09 -5.34 -1.83
N LEU A 135 -1.77 -4.22 -2.04
CA LEU A 135 -2.94 -3.82 -1.28
C LEU A 135 -4.25 -4.44 -1.78
N ASN A 136 -4.23 -5.18 -2.89
CA ASN A 136 -5.40 -5.91 -3.39
C ASN A 136 -5.84 -7.04 -2.43
N VAL A 137 -4.96 -7.44 -1.50
CA VAL A 137 -5.29 -8.40 -0.44
C VAL A 137 -6.21 -7.82 0.64
N VAL A 138 -6.47 -6.51 0.64
CA VAL A 138 -7.26 -5.79 1.66
C VAL A 138 -8.65 -5.49 1.11
N VAL A 139 -9.67 -5.79 1.89
CA VAL A 139 -11.06 -5.40 1.59
C VAL A 139 -11.26 -3.96 2.10
N PRO A 140 -11.54 -2.96 1.25
CA PRO A 140 -11.71 -1.59 1.72
C PRO A 140 -12.77 -1.44 2.82
N LEU A 141 -13.87 -2.17 2.72
CA LEU A 141 -14.99 -2.12 3.67
C LEU A 141 -14.63 -2.63 5.08
N GLU A 142 -13.57 -3.45 5.24
CA GLU A 142 -13.11 -3.92 6.55
C GLU A 142 -12.26 -2.91 7.33
N LEU A 143 -11.78 -1.84 6.67
CA LEU A 143 -10.84 -0.90 7.29
C LEU A 143 -11.54 0.03 8.27
N GLU A 144 -10.93 0.18 9.43
CA GLU A 144 -11.27 1.18 10.45
C GLU A 144 -10.48 2.47 10.22
N GLU A 145 -9.20 2.32 9.92
CA GLU A 145 -8.27 3.44 9.81
C GLU A 145 -7.14 3.11 8.85
N VAL A 146 -6.70 4.12 8.12
CA VAL A 146 -5.43 4.12 7.39
C VAL A 146 -4.59 5.30 7.87
N ALA A 147 -3.41 5.02 8.44
CA ALA A 147 -2.46 6.04 8.85
C ALA A 147 -1.24 6.02 7.93
N VAL A 148 -0.85 7.18 7.39
CA VAL A 148 0.33 7.33 6.54
C VAL A 148 1.39 8.11 7.28
N HIS A 149 2.39 7.42 7.82
CA HIS A 149 3.55 8.05 8.46
C HIS A 149 4.48 8.58 7.38
N GLN A 150 4.56 9.87 7.22
CA GLN A 150 5.35 10.51 6.16
C GLN A 150 6.81 10.69 6.58
N GLY A 151 7.70 9.94 5.92
CA GLY A 151 9.11 9.80 6.29
C GLY A 151 9.38 8.67 7.29
N PRO A 152 10.66 8.41 7.63
CA PRO A 152 11.07 7.30 8.51
C PRO A 152 10.81 7.60 10.00
N VAL A 153 9.61 8.05 10.34
CA VAL A 153 9.25 8.55 11.68
C VAL A 153 8.75 7.46 12.63
N SER A 154 8.27 6.34 12.10
CA SER A 154 7.75 5.23 12.91
C SER A 154 8.86 4.31 13.42
N VAL A 155 8.80 3.89 14.69
CA VAL A 155 9.68 2.86 15.26
C VAL A 155 9.18 1.44 14.96
N LEU A 156 7.95 1.29 14.45
CA LEU A 156 7.34 -0.01 14.19
C LEU A 156 7.94 -0.73 12.99
N GLN A 157 8.59 0.00 12.08
CA GLN A 157 9.19 -0.57 10.88
C GLN A 157 10.63 -0.11 10.72
N GLY A 158 11.52 -1.04 10.38
CA GLY A 158 12.93 -0.78 10.08
C GLY A 158 13.16 -0.70 8.57
N ASN A 159 13.33 -1.86 7.93
CA ASN A 159 13.51 -1.95 6.48
C ASN A 159 12.26 -1.46 5.72
N PHE A 160 12.45 -0.92 4.51
CA PHE A 160 11.42 -0.32 3.64
C PHE A 160 10.80 0.99 4.14
N ASN A 161 11.08 1.44 5.34
CA ASN A 161 10.54 2.68 5.92
C ASN A 161 11.42 3.90 5.56
N ARG A 162 11.69 4.10 4.26
CA ARG A 162 12.47 5.24 3.73
C ARG A 162 11.60 6.48 3.55
N ALA A 163 10.57 6.35 2.75
CA ALA A 163 9.59 7.41 2.48
C ALA A 163 8.51 7.46 3.55
N GLY A 164 8.29 6.37 4.27
CA GLY A 164 7.28 6.27 5.30
C GLY A 164 6.67 4.89 5.47
N LEU A 165 5.62 4.84 6.28
CA LEU A 165 4.84 3.64 6.59
C LEU A 165 3.37 3.88 6.31
N ILE A 166 2.74 2.99 5.55
CA ILE A 166 1.29 2.87 5.43
C ILE A 166 0.83 1.82 6.44
N GLU A 167 0.07 2.23 7.42
CA GLU A 167 -0.49 1.37 8.45
C GLU A 167 -2.00 1.24 8.23
N LEU A 168 -2.45 0.03 7.87
CA LEU A 168 -3.85 -0.30 7.68
C LEU A 168 -4.35 -1.08 8.91
N ARG A 169 -5.48 -0.67 9.43
CA ARG A 169 -6.13 -1.29 10.58
C ARG A 169 -7.54 -1.71 10.24
N THR A 170 -7.84 -2.99 10.49
CA THR A 170 -9.20 -3.52 10.32
C THR A 170 -10.06 -3.23 11.53
N ARG A 171 -11.37 -3.26 11.35
CA ARG A 171 -12.37 -3.10 12.43
C ARG A 171 -12.25 -4.23 13.44
N ARG A 172 -12.31 -3.87 14.73
CA ARG A 172 -12.11 -4.81 15.86
C ARG A 172 -13.12 -4.60 16.99
N SER A 173 -14.14 -3.82 16.74
CA SER A 173 -15.19 -3.51 17.71
C SER A 173 -16.48 -3.14 16.99
N GLY A 174 -17.59 -3.21 17.73
CA GLY A 174 -18.92 -2.85 17.24
C GLY A 174 -19.65 -4.01 16.57
N GLU A 175 -20.97 -3.86 16.48
CA GLU A 175 -21.86 -4.71 15.72
C GLU A 175 -22.26 -3.99 14.45
N TYR A 176 -22.09 -4.62 13.31
CA TYR A 176 -22.42 -4.04 12.00
C TYR A 176 -22.57 -5.13 10.95
N ARG A 177 -23.38 -4.83 9.93
CA ARG A 177 -23.61 -5.72 8.78
C ARG A 177 -23.71 -4.86 7.54
N GLU A 178 -22.60 -4.62 6.89
CA GLU A 178 -22.51 -3.69 5.76
C GLU A 178 -22.27 -4.45 4.45
N VAL A 179 -22.91 -4.00 3.40
CA VAL A 179 -22.77 -4.51 2.03
C VAL A 179 -22.54 -3.33 1.09
N GLU A 180 -21.60 -3.50 0.18
CA GLU A 180 -21.34 -2.56 -0.91
C GLU A 180 -21.27 -3.32 -2.23
N LEU A 181 -22.07 -2.88 -3.20
CA LEU A 181 -22.15 -3.43 -4.54
C LEU A 181 -21.83 -2.33 -5.55
N GLN A 182 -20.94 -2.61 -6.49
CA GLN A 182 -20.61 -1.67 -7.57
C GLN A 182 -20.68 -2.38 -8.93
N ALA A 183 -21.21 -1.71 -9.93
CA ALA A 183 -21.21 -2.14 -11.32
C ALA A 183 -20.86 -0.95 -12.23
N GLY A 184 -20.17 -1.20 -13.35
CA GLY A 184 -19.77 -0.07 -14.18
C GLY A 184 -19.21 -0.44 -15.55
N SER A 185 -18.60 0.57 -16.17
CA SER A 185 -17.94 0.45 -17.47
C SER A 185 -16.90 -0.68 -17.48
N HIS A 186 -16.62 -1.21 -18.66
CA HIS A 186 -15.60 -2.24 -18.88
C HIS A 186 -15.87 -3.53 -18.07
N GLY A 187 -17.14 -3.92 -17.93
CA GLY A 187 -17.52 -5.14 -17.22
C GLY A 187 -17.21 -5.13 -15.72
N THR A 188 -16.95 -3.94 -15.12
CA THR A 188 -16.63 -3.83 -13.70
C THR A 188 -17.78 -4.28 -12.83
N LEU A 189 -17.49 -5.22 -11.93
CA LEU A 189 -18.35 -5.66 -10.84
C LEU A 189 -17.50 -5.78 -9.59
N ASP A 190 -17.97 -5.21 -8.47
CA ASP A 190 -17.37 -5.35 -7.16
C ASP A 190 -18.46 -5.59 -6.12
N ALA A 191 -18.27 -6.58 -5.27
CA ALA A 191 -19.16 -6.88 -4.16
C ALA A 191 -18.32 -7.04 -2.90
N GLN A 192 -18.63 -6.25 -1.89
CA GLN A 192 -17.97 -6.27 -0.59
C GLN A 192 -19.00 -6.48 0.51
N THR A 193 -18.59 -7.16 1.55
CA THR A 193 -19.36 -7.25 2.81
C THR A 193 -18.42 -7.18 4.00
N ALA A 194 -18.89 -6.55 5.09
CA ALA A 194 -18.21 -6.51 6.36
C ALA A 194 -19.22 -6.72 7.50
N LEU A 195 -18.90 -7.66 8.38
CA LEU A 195 -19.76 -8.07 9.49
C LEU A 195 -18.99 -7.99 10.80
N GLY A 196 -19.56 -7.35 11.80
CA GLY A 196 -19.16 -7.41 13.21
C GLY A 196 -20.28 -8.07 14.00
N LEU A 197 -20.03 -9.25 14.54
CA LEU A 197 -21.02 -10.06 15.21
C LEU A 197 -20.62 -10.30 16.66
N ARG A 198 -21.55 -10.07 17.58
CA ARG A 198 -21.42 -10.50 18.96
C ARG A 198 -21.90 -11.95 19.04
N ILE A 199 -21.03 -12.87 19.45
CA ILE A 199 -21.38 -14.28 19.64
C ILE A 199 -21.95 -14.47 21.04
N ASP A 200 -21.26 -13.90 22.03
CA ASP A 200 -21.66 -13.85 23.44
C ASP A 200 -21.03 -12.62 24.12
N ASP A 201 -21.17 -12.50 25.44
CA ASP A 201 -20.66 -11.35 26.20
C ASP A 201 -19.12 -11.23 26.20
N ALA A 202 -18.44 -12.33 25.91
CA ALA A 202 -16.97 -12.39 25.91
C ALA A 202 -16.40 -12.50 24.48
N SER A 203 -17.20 -12.89 23.48
CA SER A 203 -16.73 -13.26 22.14
C SER A 203 -17.33 -12.40 21.04
N GLN A 204 -16.48 -11.97 20.13
CA GLN A 204 -16.88 -11.26 18.91
C GLN A 204 -16.21 -11.89 17.68
N LEU A 205 -16.92 -11.86 16.56
CA LEU A 205 -16.47 -12.33 15.26
C LEU A 205 -16.57 -11.19 14.24
N PHE A 206 -15.51 -10.93 13.54
CA PHE A 206 -15.44 -9.97 12.43
C PHE A 206 -15.17 -10.74 11.14
N LEU A 207 -15.95 -10.47 10.11
CA LEU A 207 -15.79 -11.09 8.80
C LEU A 207 -15.79 -10.00 7.75
N ALA A 208 -14.95 -10.16 6.72
CA ALA A 208 -15.07 -9.36 5.51
C ALA A 208 -14.78 -10.20 4.27
N ALA A 209 -15.51 -9.92 3.20
CA ALA A 209 -15.31 -10.57 1.92
C ALA A 209 -15.40 -9.55 0.79
N GLN A 210 -14.62 -9.76 -0.26
CA GLN A 210 -14.72 -9.03 -1.51
C GLN A 210 -14.57 -9.99 -2.69
N HIS A 211 -15.36 -9.77 -3.71
CA HIS A 211 -15.15 -10.31 -5.04
C HIS A 211 -15.24 -9.17 -6.05
N ALA A 212 -14.18 -8.95 -6.81
CA ALA A 212 -14.13 -7.93 -7.83
C ALA A 212 -13.68 -8.53 -9.16
N ARG A 213 -14.26 -8.07 -10.25
CA ARG A 213 -13.87 -8.42 -11.62
C ARG A 213 -14.11 -7.27 -12.58
N GLY A 214 -13.39 -7.26 -13.68
CA GLY A 214 -13.58 -6.33 -14.77
C GLY A 214 -12.88 -6.83 -16.03
N ASP A 215 -13.39 -6.46 -17.20
CA ASP A 215 -12.76 -6.79 -18.48
C ASP A 215 -11.60 -5.82 -18.78
N GLY A 216 -11.55 -4.67 -18.06
CA GLY A 216 -10.58 -3.60 -18.28
C GLY A 216 -10.87 -2.76 -19.51
N ALA A 217 -10.21 -1.61 -19.60
CA ALA A 217 -10.43 -0.64 -20.69
C ALA A 217 -9.64 -0.96 -21.97
N ARG A 218 -8.62 -1.80 -21.87
CA ARG A 218 -7.72 -2.17 -22.98
C ARG A 218 -7.95 -3.64 -23.35
N PRO A 219 -7.65 -4.06 -24.59
CA PRO A 219 -7.62 -5.48 -24.93
C PRO A 219 -6.70 -6.26 -23.96
N ASP A 220 -7.13 -7.45 -23.53
CA ASP A 220 -6.39 -8.31 -22.58
C ASP A 220 -5.98 -7.59 -21.29
N SER A 221 -6.89 -6.82 -20.68
CA SER A 221 -6.69 -6.17 -19.39
C SER A 221 -7.67 -6.64 -18.31
N GLY A 222 -8.33 -7.78 -18.53
CA GLY A 222 -9.26 -8.37 -17.61
C GLY A 222 -8.60 -8.78 -16.29
N ASN A 223 -9.32 -8.59 -15.18
CA ASN A 223 -8.86 -9.01 -13.87
C ASN A 223 -10.00 -9.55 -13.01
N GLU A 224 -9.63 -10.39 -12.06
CA GLU A 224 -10.55 -10.95 -11.07
C GLU A 224 -9.80 -11.19 -9.77
N ARG A 225 -10.41 -10.81 -8.65
CA ARG A 225 -9.87 -11.09 -7.31
C ARG A 225 -10.96 -11.45 -6.31
N SER A 226 -10.60 -12.26 -5.35
CA SER A 226 -11.45 -12.64 -4.23
C SER A 226 -10.65 -12.63 -2.95
N THR A 227 -11.17 -12.00 -1.91
CA THR A 227 -10.57 -11.93 -0.58
C THR A 227 -11.61 -12.31 0.47
N LEU A 228 -11.21 -13.11 1.44
CA LEU A 228 -11.97 -13.40 2.64
C LEU A 228 -11.06 -13.20 3.85
N SER A 229 -11.52 -12.44 4.84
CA SER A 229 -10.85 -12.27 6.13
C SER A 229 -11.81 -12.58 7.28
N ALA A 230 -11.26 -13.10 8.36
CA ALA A 230 -11.98 -13.39 9.58
C ALA A 230 -11.11 -13.03 10.79
N ARG A 231 -11.72 -12.51 11.86
CA ARG A 231 -11.11 -12.31 13.17
C ARG A 231 -12.09 -12.71 14.26
N TRP A 232 -11.73 -13.69 15.04
CA TRP A 232 -12.40 -14.02 16.29
C TRP A 232 -11.60 -13.46 17.46
N GLN A 233 -12.28 -12.86 18.43
CA GLN A 233 -11.67 -12.42 19.67
C GLN A 233 -12.49 -12.84 20.87
N HIS A 234 -11.82 -13.17 21.97
CA HIS A 234 -12.44 -13.66 23.20
C HIS A 234 -11.77 -13.06 24.43
N GLN A 235 -12.58 -12.58 25.37
CA GLN A 235 -12.15 -12.04 26.66
C GLN A 235 -12.17 -13.16 27.70
N LEU A 236 -10.99 -13.57 28.15
CA LEU A 236 -10.83 -14.67 29.13
C LEU A 236 -11.02 -14.22 30.59
N GLY A 237 -11.28 -12.94 30.84
CA GLY A 237 -11.30 -12.37 32.19
C GLY A 237 -9.93 -11.95 32.71
N GLY A 238 -9.86 -11.30 33.87
CA GLY A 238 -8.59 -10.84 34.46
C GLY A 238 -7.74 -9.92 33.58
N GLY A 239 -8.33 -9.25 32.60
CA GLY A 239 -7.60 -8.41 31.66
C GLY A 239 -6.97 -9.16 30.47
N LEU A 240 -7.15 -10.48 30.35
CA LEU A 240 -6.60 -11.31 29.28
C LEU A 240 -7.61 -11.41 28.12
N ARG A 241 -7.14 -11.09 26.92
CA ARG A 241 -7.88 -11.25 25.65
C ARG A 241 -7.02 -11.98 24.64
N ILE A 242 -7.61 -12.94 23.95
CA ILE A 242 -7.01 -13.63 22.81
C ILE A 242 -7.75 -13.27 21.53
N ALA A 243 -7.05 -13.25 20.40
CA ALA A 243 -7.69 -13.12 19.10
C ALA A 243 -6.95 -13.93 18.05
N LEU A 244 -7.72 -14.58 17.18
CA LEU A 244 -7.23 -15.30 16.03
C LEU A 244 -7.78 -14.64 14.77
N SER A 245 -6.90 -14.25 13.86
CA SER A 245 -7.29 -13.67 12.58
C SER A 245 -6.65 -14.38 11.42
N GLY A 246 -7.38 -14.51 10.31
CA GLY A 246 -6.92 -15.16 9.10
C GLY A 246 -7.43 -14.45 7.86
N ARG A 247 -6.70 -14.60 6.76
CA ARG A 247 -7.05 -14.04 5.46
C ARG A 247 -6.65 -15.00 4.36
N VAL A 248 -7.49 -15.10 3.34
CA VAL A 248 -7.17 -15.78 2.09
C VAL A 248 -7.52 -14.86 0.93
N HIS A 249 -6.64 -14.82 -0.06
CA HIS A 249 -6.80 -14.01 -1.26
C HIS A 249 -6.35 -14.79 -2.49
N ALA A 250 -7.09 -14.64 -3.56
CA ALA A 250 -6.75 -15.15 -4.88
C ALA A 250 -7.03 -14.07 -5.93
N ALA A 251 -6.07 -13.84 -6.81
CA ALA A 251 -6.21 -12.92 -7.92
C ALA A 251 -5.63 -13.51 -9.20
N ARG A 252 -6.19 -13.09 -10.32
CA ARG A 252 -5.66 -13.32 -11.66
C ARG A 252 -5.92 -12.09 -12.52
N GLY A 253 -5.04 -11.80 -13.44
CA GLY A 253 -5.25 -10.71 -14.37
C GLY A 253 -4.47 -10.92 -15.64
N ASP A 254 -5.02 -10.44 -16.75
CA ASP A 254 -4.33 -10.34 -18.01
C ASP A 254 -3.65 -8.97 -18.10
N SER A 255 -2.60 -8.87 -18.89
CA SER A 255 -1.82 -7.64 -19.03
C SER A 255 -1.66 -7.27 -20.50
N PRO A 256 -2.16 -6.10 -20.91
CA PRO A 256 -1.97 -5.60 -22.27
C PRO A 256 -0.54 -5.10 -22.50
N GLY A 257 0.32 -5.10 -21.48
CA GLY A 257 1.67 -4.55 -21.52
C GLY A 257 1.70 -3.03 -21.74
N TYR A 258 2.90 -2.53 -21.95
CA TYR A 258 3.12 -1.12 -22.28
C TYR A 258 2.97 -0.88 -23.76
N LEU A 259 2.60 0.36 -24.15
CA LEU A 259 2.61 0.85 -25.53
C LEU A 259 3.93 1.60 -25.80
N SER A 260 4.44 1.53 -27.03
CA SER A 260 5.43 2.51 -27.45
C SER A 260 4.79 3.91 -27.50
N LEU A 261 5.58 4.98 -27.43
CA LEU A 261 5.05 6.34 -27.49
C LEU A 261 4.23 6.56 -28.77
N ALA A 262 4.68 6.04 -29.92
CA ALA A 262 3.97 6.17 -31.20
C ALA A 262 2.62 5.44 -31.18
N GLN A 263 2.56 4.23 -30.66
CA GLN A 263 1.32 3.46 -30.51
C GLN A 263 0.34 4.19 -29.59
N TRP A 264 0.82 4.67 -28.43
CA TRP A 264 -0.03 5.39 -27.48
C TRP A 264 -0.63 6.68 -28.09
N LEU A 265 0.14 7.41 -28.90
CA LEU A 265 -0.35 8.61 -29.58
C LEU A 265 -1.40 8.28 -30.65
N ALA A 266 -1.29 7.12 -31.31
CA ALA A 266 -2.24 6.66 -32.30
C ALA A 266 -3.52 6.08 -31.70
N GLU A 267 -3.36 5.22 -30.68
CA GLU A 267 -4.46 4.52 -30.01
C GLU A 267 -4.15 4.39 -28.51
N PRO A 268 -4.56 5.38 -27.68
CA PRO A 268 -4.21 5.43 -26.26
C PRO A 268 -4.64 4.22 -25.42
N GLN A 269 -5.72 3.53 -25.82
CA GLN A 269 -6.24 2.35 -25.14
C GLN A 269 -5.98 1.05 -25.92
N GLY A 270 -5.07 1.09 -26.90
CA GLY A 270 -4.69 -0.08 -27.68
C GLY A 270 -3.80 -1.08 -26.92
N LYS A 271 -3.39 -2.11 -27.63
CA LYS A 271 -2.45 -3.15 -27.16
C LYS A 271 -1.34 -3.33 -28.18
N ASP A 272 -0.10 -3.52 -27.74
CA ASP A 272 0.99 -3.90 -28.62
C ASP A 272 0.81 -5.34 -29.09
N ALA A 273 0.83 -5.58 -30.40
CA ALA A 273 0.65 -6.91 -31.00
C ALA A 273 1.74 -7.92 -30.57
N ARG A 274 2.90 -7.41 -30.14
CA ARG A 274 4.01 -8.25 -29.62
C ARG A 274 3.74 -8.80 -28.24
N VAL A 275 2.81 -8.21 -27.47
CA VAL A 275 2.44 -8.66 -26.13
C VAL A 275 1.36 -9.72 -26.24
N GLN A 276 1.73 -10.97 -25.99
CA GLN A 276 0.86 -12.14 -26.10
C GLN A 276 0.89 -12.93 -24.79
N GLY A 277 -0.29 -13.19 -24.19
CA GLY A 277 -0.40 -14.02 -23.01
C GLY A 277 0.27 -13.45 -21.74
N ASP A 278 0.54 -12.14 -21.66
CA ASP A 278 1.02 -11.52 -20.43
C ASP A 278 -0.09 -11.47 -19.36
N GLY A 279 0.31 -11.49 -18.09
CA GLY A 279 -0.63 -11.47 -16.98
C GLY A 279 -0.02 -11.96 -15.68
N SER A 280 -0.85 -12.21 -14.68
CA SER A 280 -0.38 -12.69 -13.39
C SER A 280 -1.41 -13.57 -12.68
N GLN A 281 -0.95 -14.35 -11.70
CA GLN A 281 -1.76 -15.11 -10.76
C GLN A 281 -1.16 -15.03 -9.38
N LYS A 282 -2.00 -14.83 -8.36
CA LYS A 282 -1.58 -14.71 -6.97
C LYS A 282 -2.50 -15.48 -6.05
N HIS A 283 -1.90 -16.19 -5.10
CA HIS A 283 -2.57 -16.76 -3.93
C HIS A 283 -1.84 -16.26 -2.69
N PHE A 284 -2.59 -15.74 -1.72
CA PHE A 284 -2.03 -15.23 -0.48
C PHE A 284 -2.87 -15.72 0.69
N LYS A 285 -2.19 -16.16 1.76
CA LYS A 285 -2.82 -16.61 3.00
C LYS A 285 -2.05 -16.07 4.19
N THR A 286 -2.76 -15.69 5.24
CA THR A 286 -2.13 -15.33 6.51
C THR A 286 -2.96 -15.80 7.68
N LEU A 287 -2.30 -16.11 8.77
CA LEU A 287 -2.89 -16.44 10.07
C LEU A 287 -2.13 -15.69 11.15
N ARG A 288 -2.84 -15.11 12.13
CA ARG A 288 -2.25 -14.37 13.25
C ARG A 288 -2.98 -14.67 14.54
N LEU A 289 -2.20 -14.90 15.58
CA LEU A 289 -2.63 -14.99 16.99
C LEU A 289 -2.17 -13.75 17.74
N ASP A 290 -3.07 -13.10 18.46
CA ASP A 290 -2.78 -12.01 19.39
C ASP A 290 -3.17 -12.43 20.80
N ILE A 291 -2.30 -12.15 21.76
CA ILE A 291 -2.55 -12.28 23.21
C ILE A 291 -2.35 -10.88 23.80
N ASN A 292 -3.43 -10.29 24.29
CA ASN A 292 -3.42 -8.97 24.94
C ASN A 292 -3.67 -9.18 26.43
N TYR A 293 -2.83 -8.57 27.26
CA TYR A 293 -2.96 -8.68 28.71
C TYR A 293 -2.79 -7.31 29.36
N ASP A 294 -3.80 -6.91 30.12
CA ASP A 294 -3.79 -5.68 30.92
C ASP A 294 -3.07 -5.96 32.25
N LEU A 295 -1.80 -5.53 32.38
CA LEU A 295 -0.96 -5.67 33.57
C LEU A 295 -1.36 -4.70 34.72
N GLY A 296 -2.40 -3.91 34.50
CA GLY A 296 -2.93 -2.90 35.40
C GLY A 296 -3.71 -1.86 34.62
N LYS A 297 -4.07 -0.73 35.27
CA LYS A 297 -4.91 0.29 34.63
C LYS A 297 -4.25 0.96 33.41
N ASP A 298 -2.93 1.07 33.43
CA ASP A 298 -2.18 1.92 32.50
C ASP A 298 -1.02 1.17 31.81
N THR A 299 -0.95 -0.17 31.91
CA THR A 299 0.10 -0.97 31.31
C THR A 299 -0.48 -2.17 30.59
N HIS A 300 -0.11 -2.35 29.32
CA HIS A 300 -0.65 -3.34 28.40
C HIS A 300 0.47 -4.13 27.75
N LEU A 301 0.31 -5.42 27.70
CA LEU A 301 1.18 -6.37 27.00
C LEU A 301 0.44 -6.92 25.78
N LEU A 302 1.09 -6.87 24.62
CA LEU A 302 0.66 -7.54 23.40
C LEU A 302 1.76 -8.51 22.99
N ALA A 303 1.47 -9.80 23.01
CA ALA A 303 2.26 -10.83 22.33
C ALA A 303 1.53 -11.28 21.07
N TYR A 304 2.28 -11.50 19.98
CA TYR A 304 1.68 -11.99 18.74
C TYR A 304 2.62 -12.92 17.99
N ALA A 305 2.00 -13.81 17.19
CA ALA A 305 2.69 -14.61 16.21
C ALA A 305 1.86 -14.68 14.94
N TYR A 306 2.51 -14.72 13.77
CA TYR A 306 1.82 -14.86 12.49
C TYR A 306 2.62 -15.68 11.49
N GLY A 307 1.88 -16.24 10.54
CA GLY A 307 2.42 -16.89 9.36
C GLY A 307 1.77 -16.36 8.09
N THR A 308 2.55 -16.21 7.02
CA THR A 308 2.08 -15.85 5.69
C THR A 308 2.61 -16.84 4.67
N SER A 309 1.78 -17.22 3.71
CA SER A 309 2.15 -18.01 2.54
C SER A 309 1.63 -17.31 1.29
N GLN A 310 2.47 -17.20 0.27
CA GLN A 310 2.14 -16.56 -0.99
C GLN A 310 2.74 -17.35 -2.15
N ASP A 311 1.94 -17.57 -3.19
CA ASP A 311 2.38 -17.96 -4.52
C ASP A 311 2.01 -16.86 -5.50
N PHE A 312 2.99 -16.32 -6.20
CA PHE A 312 2.79 -15.29 -7.21
C PHE A 312 3.59 -15.64 -8.46
N VAL A 313 2.94 -15.60 -9.60
CA VAL A 313 3.59 -15.74 -10.91
C VAL A 313 3.11 -14.62 -11.81
N ARG A 314 4.04 -14.06 -12.60
CA ARG A 314 3.71 -13.08 -13.62
C ARG A 314 4.45 -13.40 -14.93
N TRP A 315 3.79 -13.10 -16.04
CA TRP A 315 4.32 -13.13 -17.40
C TRP A 315 4.26 -11.73 -17.96
N PHE A 316 5.37 -11.28 -18.55
CA PHE A 316 5.47 -9.94 -19.08
C PHE A 316 6.44 -9.87 -20.25
N THR A 317 6.04 -9.14 -21.28
CA THR A 317 6.81 -8.94 -22.51
C THR A 317 7.47 -7.57 -22.50
N ARG A 318 8.78 -7.54 -22.76
CA ARG A 318 9.57 -6.31 -22.76
C ARG A 318 10.64 -6.32 -23.85
N PRO A 319 11.11 -5.11 -24.29
CA PRO A 319 12.26 -5.01 -25.18
C PRO A 319 13.51 -5.67 -24.59
N LYS A 320 14.22 -6.44 -25.43
CA LYS A 320 15.48 -7.09 -25.11
C LYS A 320 16.38 -7.09 -26.35
N ALA A 321 17.51 -6.36 -26.32
CA ALA A 321 18.50 -6.33 -27.39
C ALA A 321 17.91 -6.14 -28.82
N GLY A 322 16.97 -5.19 -28.97
CA GLY A 322 16.30 -4.89 -30.24
C GLY A 322 15.13 -5.80 -30.62
N GLN A 323 14.83 -6.78 -29.78
CA GLN A 323 13.66 -7.68 -29.92
C GLN A 323 12.75 -7.54 -28.71
N TRP A 324 11.57 -8.15 -28.72
CA TRP A 324 10.68 -8.26 -27.60
C TRP A 324 10.62 -9.71 -27.14
N ALA A 325 10.77 -9.94 -25.84
CA ALA A 325 10.77 -11.26 -25.24
C ALA A 325 9.78 -11.33 -24.08
N GLN A 326 9.00 -12.42 -24.02
CA GLN A 326 8.17 -12.73 -22.87
C GLN A 326 9.04 -13.37 -21.79
N ARG A 327 8.76 -13.00 -20.54
CA ARG A 327 9.45 -13.44 -19.33
C ARG A 327 8.46 -13.97 -18.32
N GLU A 328 8.93 -14.90 -17.49
CA GLU A 328 8.20 -15.38 -16.33
C GLU A 328 9.00 -15.11 -15.06
N GLU A 329 8.33 -14.59 -14.06
CA GLU A 329 8.84 -14.53 -12.69
C GLU A 329 7.87 -15.24 -11.75
N ARG A 330 8.43 -16.10 -10.89
CA ARG A 330 7.67 -16.84 -9.89
C ARG A 330 8.26 -16.63 -8.50
N TYR A 331 7.39 -16.47 -7.53
CA TYR A 331 7.71 -16.27 -6.12
C TYR A 331 6.82 -17.16 -5.27
N ALA A 332 7.43 -18.18 -4.62
CA ALA A 332 6.77 -18.92 -3.55
C ALA A 332 7.37 -18.44 -2.23
N ARG A 333 6.59 -17.68 -1.46
CA ARG A 333 7.04 -16.96 -0.27
C ARG A 333 6.38 -17.50 0.97
N SER A 334 7.16 -17.70 2.03
CA SER A 334 6.70 -18.00 3.38
C SER A 334 7.31 -17.05 4.39
N VAL A 335 6.50 -16.56 5.33
CA VAL A 335 6.93 -15.67 6.40
C VAL A 335 6.42 -16.21 7.72
N ALA A 336 7.28 -16.20 8.74
CA ALA A 336 6.92 -16.39 10.14
C ALA A 336 7.40 -15.19 10.94
N GLY A 337 6.52 -14.57 11.69
CA GLY A 337 6.84 -13.42 12.52
C GLY A 337 6.25 -13.54 13.92
N THR A 338 6.93 -12.96 14.89
CA THR A 338 6.47 -12.89 16.29
C THR A 338 6.94 -11.59 16.91
N GLY A 339 6.22 -11.10 17.91
CA GLY A 339 6.62 -9.92 18.64
C GLY A 339 5.98 -9.83 20.02
N LEU A 340 6.59 -8.99 20.82
CA LEU A 340 6.18 -8.67 22.18
C LEU A 340 6.25 -7.15 22.35
N ASN A 341 5.12 -6.53 22.66
CA ASN A 341 5.03 -5.09 22.88
C ASN A 341 4.48 -4.81 24.27
N LEU A 342 5.24 -4.08 25.05
CA LEU A 342 4.83 -3.58 26.35
C LEU A 342 4.64 -2.07 26.26
N SER A 343 3.45 -1.58 26.55
CA SER A 343 3.12 -0.16 26.46
C SER A 343 2.42 0.32 27.72
N GLY A 344 2.56 1.61 28.02
CA GLY A 344 1.89 2.16 29.19
C GLY A 344 1.90 3.67 29.22
N THR A 345 1.13 4.18 30.20
CA THR A 345 1.10 5.59 30.54
C THR A 345 1.51 5.74 32.02
N ARG A 346 2.48 6.59 32.29
CA ARG A 346 2.87 6.92 33.67
C ARG A 346 2.92 8.44 33.82
N ARG A 347 2.03 8.99 34.65
CA ARG A 347 1.83 10.44 34.76
C ARG A 347 1.54 11.05 33.37
N SER A 348 2.43 11.91 32.89
CA SER A 348 2.33 12.59 31.59
C SER A 348 3.12 11.93 30.47
N ALA A 349 3.75 10.77 30.71
CA ALA A 349 4.57 10.05 29.75
C ALA A 349 3.84 8.80 29.24
N GLN A 350 3.74 8.67 27.91
CA GLN A 350 3.34 7.44 27.21
C GLN A 350 4.61 6.76 26.69
N TRP A 351 4.72 5.46 26.92
CA TRP A 351 5.90 4.72 26.50
C TRP A 351 5.53 3.37 25.89
N THR A 352 6.40 2.89 25.03
CA THR A 352 6.30 1.56 24.43
C THR A 352 7.69 0.96 24.28
N LEU A 353 7.79 -0.32 24.57
CA LEU A 353 8.96 -1.17 24.34
C LEU A 353 8.52 -2.35 23.49
N GLY A 354 9.32 -2.75 22.51
CA GLY A 354 8.97 -3.87 21.65
C GLY A 354 10.18 -4.70 21.24
N LEU A 355 9.91 -5.99 21.06
CA LEU A 355 10.82 -6.97 20.48
C LEU A 355 10.11 -7.68 19.35
N GLU A 356 10.80 -7.92 18.25
CA GLU A 356 10.26 -8.59 17.08
C GLU A 356 11.28 -9.55 16.49
N ALA A 357 10.78 -10.66 15.96
CA ALA A 357 11.55 -11.56 15.13
C ALA A 357 10.74 -11.95 13.89
N LEU A 358 11.40 -11.99 12.75
CA LEU A 358 10.81 -12.32 11.46
C LEU A 358 11.77 -13.23 10.69
N ARG A 359 11.22 -14.26 10.05
CA ARG A 359 11.89 -15.06 9.04
C ARG A 359 11.05 -15.09 7.79
N GLU A 360 11.68 -14.74 6.67
CA GLU A 360 11.11 -14.87 5.34
C GLU A 360 11.95 -15.83 4.51
N ALA A 361 11.30 -16.71 3.74
CA ALA A 361 11.93 -17.55 2.75
C ALA A 361 11.15 -17.41 1.45
N THR A 362 11.85 -17.18 0.34
CA THR A 362 11.27 -17.02 -1.00
C THR A 362 12.01 -17.91 -1.98
N ASP A 363 11.28 -18.83 -2.60
CA ASP A 363 11.74 -19.55 -3.79
C ASP A 363 11.46 -18.64 -5.00
N TYR A 364 12.52 -18.15 -5.63
CA TYR A 364 12.48 -17.21 -6.73
C TYR A 364 12.94 -17.91 -8.02
N GLY A 365 12.07 -17.89 -9.02
CA GLY A 365 12.36 -18.37 -10.36
C GLY A 365 12.20 -17.27 -11.41
N TYR A 366 13.16 -17.18 -12.34
CA TYR A 366 13.14 -16.24 -13.45
C TYR A 366 13.55 -16.90 -14.74
N TRP A 367 12.70 -16.81 -15.74
CA TRP A 367 12.92 -17.33 -17.10
C TRP A 367 12.74 -16.22 -18.11
N ASP A 368 13.49 -16.29 -19.19
CA ASP A 368 13.44 -15.36 -20.31
C ASP A 368 13.15 -16.13 -21.62
N ASP A 369 12.78 -15.38 -22.66
CA ASP A 369 12.53 -15.90 -24.01
C ASP A 369 11.44 -16.99 -24.07
N LEU A 370 10.36 -16.80 -23.31
CA LEU A 370 9.20 -17.68 -23.35
C LEU A 370 8.43 -17.56 -24.66
N GLN A 371 7.78 -18.65 -25.07
CA GLN A 371 6.82 -18.67 -26.17
C GLN A 371 5.43 -19.06 -25.60
N ASP A 372 4.52 -18.11 -25.52
CA ASP A 372 3.17 -18.31 -24.97
C ASP A 372 3.21 -19.01 -23.60
N ARG A 373 3.94 -18.41 -22.66
CA ARG A 373 4.17 -18.93 -21.28
C ARG A 373 4.89 -20.26 -21.19
N ARG A 374 5.45 -20.79 -22.29
CA ARG A 374 6.23 -22.03 -22.30
C ARG A 374 7.72 -21.72 -22.16
N ARG A 375 8.32 -22.31 -21.15
CA ARG A 375 9.77 -22.23 -20.91
C ARG A 375 10.51 -23.05 -21.96
N SER A 376 11.42 -22.41 -22.67
CA SER A 376 12.24 -23.05 -23.73
C SER A 376 13.72 -23.20 -23.36
N ALA A 377 14.14 -22.57 -22.26
CA ALA A 377 15.52 -22.53 -21.80
C ALA A 377 15.61 -22.79 -20.30
N PRO A 378 16.79 -23.12 -19.74
CA PRO A 378 17.02 -23.12 -18.30
C PRO A 378 16.67 -21.78 -17.65
N ALA A 379 16.40 -21.80 -16.37
CA ALA A 379 16.16 -20.60 -15.60
C ALA A 379 17.39 -19.66 -15.67
N ILE A 380 17.12 -18.35 -15.71
CA ILE A 380 18.17 -17.37 -15.42
C ILE A 380 18.49 -17.42 -13.94
N ASN A 381 17.46 -17.43 -13.09
CA ASN A 381 17.60 -17.62 -11.65
C ASN A 381 16.61 -18.69 -11.19
N ASP A 382 17.06 -19.62 -10.35
CA ASP A 382 16.25 -20.63 -9.67
C ASP A 382 16.83 -20.82 -8.27
N ARG A 383 16.32 -20.04 -7.30
CA ARG A 383 17.00 -19.81 -6.03
C ARG A 383 16.02 -19.75 -4.86
N GLN A 384 16.47 -20.20 -3.70
CA GLN A 384 15.84 -19.89 -2.43
C GLN A 384 16.62 -18.79 -1.71
N ALA A 385 15.96 -17.70 -1.38
CA ALA A 385 16.50 -16.60 -0.59
C ALA A 385 15.81 -16.56 0.78
N THR A 386 16.59 -16.49 1.85
CA THR A 386 16.08 -16.33 3.22
C THR A 386 16.55 -15.02 3.82
N LEU A 387 15.66 -14.36 4.57
CA LEU A 387 15.96 -13.18 5.35
C LEU A 387 15.42 -13.37 6.78
N ASN A 388 16.29 -13.21 7.77
CA ASN A 388 15.90 -13.19 9.17
C ASN A 388 16.14 -11.78 9.71
N ASN A 389 15.19 -11.24 10.45
CA ASN A 389 15.30 -9.99 11.19
C ASN A 389 15.00 -10.22 12.67
N VAL A 390 15.81 -9.64 13.54
CA VAL A 390 15.49 -9.46 14.95
C VAL A 390 15.61 -7.98 15.25
N ALA A 391 14.58 -7.41 15.88
CA ALA A 391 14.53 -6.00 16.18
C ALA A 391 14.09 -5.74 17.61
N ALA A 392 14.63 -4.65 18.17
CA ALA A 392 14.17 -4.06 19.42
C ALA A 392 13.86 -2.59 19.20
N PHE A 393 12.77 -2.10 19.79
CA PHE A 393 12.41 -0.70 19.69
C PHE A 393 11.84 -0.16 21.00
N ALA A 394 11.99 1.17 21.14
CA ALA A 394 11.43 1.93 22.25
C ALA A 394 10.88 3.25 21.74
N GLN A 395 9.81 3.73 22.33
CA GLN A 395 9.26 5.06 22.12
C GLN A 395 8.81 5.66 23.44
N LEU A 396 9.04 6.96 23.59
CA LEU A 396 8.60 7.78 24.71
C LEU A 396 8.00 9.07 24.19
N ASP A 397 6.74 9.32 24.51
CA ASP A 397 6.02 10.57 24.25
C ASP A 397 5.71 11.24 25.59
N TRP A 398 6.34 12.38 25.88
CA TRP A 398 6.31 12.97 27.19
C TRP A 398 5.64 14.35 27.20
N LYS A 399 4.43 14.45 27.72
CA LYS A 399 3.70 15.70 27.87
C LYS A 399 4.23 16.50 29.06
N LEU A 400 5.43 17.08 28.90
CA LEU A 400 6.07 17.90 29.94
C LEU A 400 5.33 19.21 30.16
N HIS A 401 4.97 19.88 29.08
CA HIS A 401 4.25 21.13 29.05
C HIS A 401 3.48 21.22 27.72
N PRO A 402 2.32 21.90 27.64
CA PRO A 402 1.62 22.10 26.37
C PRO A 402 2.51 22.67 25.25
N LEU A 403 3.44 23.58 25.59
CA LEU A 403 4.42 24.14 24.65
C LEU A 403 5.63 23.25 24.38
N PHE A 404 5.76 22.13 25.10
CA PHE A 404 6.92 21.25 24.93
C PHE A 404 6.56 19.79 25.23
N THR A 405 6.19 19.07 24.19
CA THR A 405 5.88 17.64 24.23
C THR A 405 6.88 16.88 23.35
N PRO A 406 8.02 16.45 23.91
CA PRO A 406 9.02 15.67 23.16
C PRO A 406 8.51 14.27 22.87
N SER A 407 8.95 13.73 21.73
CA SER A 407 8.80 12.35 21.29
C SER A 407 10.17 11.78 20.97
N LEU A 408 10.53 10.67 21.61
CA LEU A 408 11.82 10.00 21.44
C LEU A 408 11.57 8.57 20.98
N GLY A 409 12.21 8.16 19.91
CA GLY A 409 12.11 6.82 19.38
C GLY A 409 13.48 6.25 19.04
N LEU A 410 13.63 4.96 19.26
CA LEU A 410 14.84 4.22 18.88
C LEU A 410 14.44 2.84 18.41
N ARG A 411 14.98 2.41 17.28
CA ARG A 411 14.85 1.03 16.80
C ARG A 411 16.21 0.50 16.39
N HIS A 412 16.51 -0.73 16.77
CA HIS A 412 17.68 -1.48 16.35
C HIS A 412 17.26 -2.75 15.62
N ASP A 413 17.73 -2.92 14.39
CA ASP A 413 17.48 -4.07 13.55
C ASP A 413 18.77 -4.84 13.27
N ARG A 414 18.68 -6.17 13.23
CA ARG A 414 19.77 -7.05 12.85
C ARG A 414 19.28 -8.08 11.86
N PHE A 415 19.94 -8.13 10.71
CA PHE A 415 19.59 -9.00 9.59
C PHE A 415 20.66 -10.06 9.34
N THR A 416 20.20 -11.26 8.98
CA THR A 416 20.99 -12.36 8.47
C THR A 416 20.19 -13.07 7.40
N GLY A 417 20.85 -13.80 6.52
CA GLY A 417 20.15 -14.53 5.46
C GLY A 417 21.08 -15.44 4.69
N ASN A 418 20.48 -16.20 3.79
CA ASN A 418 21.20 -17.10 2.91
C ASN A 418 20.50 -17.18 1.56
N CYS A 419 21.28 -17.38 0.51
CA CYS A 419 20.78 -17.69 -0.83
C CYS A 419 21.35 -19.06 -1.24
N THR A 420 20.50 -19.93 -1.78
CA THR A 420 20.86 -21.26 -2.27
C THR A 420 20.25 -21.46 -3.66
N ARG A 421 21.03 -21.94 -4.60
CA ARG A 421 20.54 -22.35 -5.91
C ARG A 421 19.74 -23.63 -5.78
N LEU A 422 18.55 -23.66 -6.39
CA LEU A 422 17.66 -24.81 -6.38
C LEU A 422 17.85 -25.72 -7.59
N GLY A 423 18.23 -25.14 -8.72
CA GLY A 423 18.42 -25.86 -9.98
C GLY A 423 19.55 -25.29 -10.83
N ALA A 424 19.66 -25.81 -12.05
CA ALA A 424 20.57 -25.27 -13.05
C ALA A 424 20.08 -23.88 -13.50
N GLU A 425 20.95 -22.89 -13.41
CA GLU A 425 20.67 -21.51 -13.78
C GLU A 425 21.82 -20.92 -14.62
N THR A 426 21.50 -19.90 -15.43
CA THR A 426 22.46 -19.20 -16.29
C THR A 426 22.86 -17.83 -15.76
N GLY A 427 22.19 -17.33 -14.69
CA GLY A 427 22.45 -16.03 -14.11
C GLY A 427 23.80 -15.94 -13.41
N ALA A 428 24.52 -14.86 -13.68
CA ALA A 428 25.86 -14.60 -13.13
C ALA A 428 25.84 -13.95 -11.73
N GLU A 429 24.66 -13.61 -11.20
CA GLU A 429 24.54 -12.92 -9.91
C GLU A 429 24.94 -13.84 -8.76
N ALA A 430 25.59 -13.26 -7.73
CA ALA A 430 26.00 -14.01 -6.56
C ALA A 430 24.77 -14.53 -5.77
N CYS A 431 24.90 -15.77 -5.26
CA CYS A 431 23.91 -16.41 -4.42
C CYS A 431 24.65 -17.10 -3.28
N THR A 432 24.88 -16.39 -2.19
CA THR A 432 25.68 -16.84 -1.05
C THR A 432 25.03 -16.43 0.26
N ARG A 433 25.73 -16.64 1.36
CA ARG A 433 25.30 -16.16 2.66
C ARG A 433 25.29 -14.63 2.68
N MET A 434 24.18 -14.04 3.16
CA MET A 434 24.09 -12.61 3.37
C MET A 434 25.13 -12.16 4.41
N GLN A 435 25.78 -11.04 4.16
CA GLN A 435 26.53 -10.34 5.19
C GLN A 435 25.61 -9.96 6.33
N ARG A 436 26.10 -10.08 7.57
CA ARG A 436 25.35 -9.60 8.74
C ARG A 436 25.26 -8.09 8.69
N LEU A 437 24.04 -7.56 8.58
CA LEU A 437 23.75 -6.14 8.60
C LEU A 437 23.00 -5.78 9.88
N ALA A 438 23.36 -4.66 10.47
CA ALA A 438 22.64 -4.11 11.62
C ALA A 438 22.56 -2.58 11.47
N HIS A 439 21.44 -2.01 11.93
CA HIS A 439 21.27 -0.56 11.91
C HIS A 439 20.44 -0.11 13.11
N THR A 440 20.80 1.06 13.65
CA THR A 440 20.05 1.73 14.71
C THR A 440 19.46 3.01 14.17
N SER A 441 18.14 3.15 14.25
CA SER A 441 17.36 4.26 13.68
C SER A 441 16.77 5.13 14.79
N PRO A 442 17.41 6.23 15.18
CA PRO A 442 16.86 7.18 16.13
C PRO A 442 15.80 8.08 15.49
N LYS A 443 14.83 8.50 16.32
CA LYS A 443 13.74 9.38 15.97
C LYS A 443 13.51 10.39 17.08
N LEU A 444 13.48 11.65 16.71
CA LEU A 444 13.31 12.77 17.63
C LEU A 444 12.19 13.65 17.11
N GLY A 445 11.28 14.02 17.96
CA GLY A 445 10.19 14.91 17.61
C GLY A 445 9.83 15.82 18.79
N VAL A 446 9.23 16.93 18.49
CA VAL A 446 8.61 17.80 19.48
C VAL A 446 7.36 18.42 18.90
N SER A 447 6.31 18.47 19.68
CA SER A 447 5.12 19.27 19.40
C SER A 447 4.96 20.36 20.46
N SER A 448 4.50 21.53 19.98
CA SER A 448 4.24 22.73 20.79
C SER A 448 2.82 23.17 20.53
N ARG A 449 1.92 23.00 21.50
CA ARG A 449 0.56 23.52 21.44
C ARG A 449 0.57 24.96 21.90
N VAL A 450 0.75 25.89 20.95
CA VAL A 450 0.85 27.34 21.21
C VAL A 450 -0.46 27.86 21.81
N ASN A 451 -1.60 27.41 21.27
CA ASN A 451 -2.95 27.67 21.78
C ASN A 451 -3.89 26.56 21.29
N GLU A 452 -5.19 26.71 21.49
CA GLU A 452 -6.20 25.72 21.07
C GLU A 452 -6.32 25.58 19.56
N GLN A 453 -5.85 26.57 18.81
CA GLN A 453 -5.97 26.63 17.35
C GLN A 453 -4.67 26.24 16.63
N LEU A 454 -3.51 26.40 17.29
CA LEU A 454 -2.20 26.26 16.64
C LEU A 454 -1.31 25.28 17.38
N THR A 455 -0.91 24.22 16.70
CA THR A 455 0.14 23.29 17.12
C THR A 455 1.31 23.37 16.11
N LEU A 456 2.49 23.63 16.59
CA LEU A 456 3.74 23.56 15.82
C LEU A 456 4.41 22.21 16.08
N ARG A 457 5.16 21.71 15.10
CA ARG A 457 5.96 20.50 15.24
C ARG A 457 7.30 20.63 14.57
N ALA A 458 8.29 19.93 15.11
CA ALA A 458 9.58 19.73 14.48
C ALA A 458 10.06 18.33 14.76
N SER A 459 10.71 17.70 13.77
CA SER A 459 11.22 16.34 13.94
C SER A 459 12.49 16.12 13.13
N TRP A 460 13.29 15.17 13.64
CA TRP A 460 14.40 14.58 12.95
C TRP A 460 14.31 13.06 13.08
N SER A 461 14.52 12.35 11.99
CA SER A 461 14.41 10.89 11.98
C SER A 461 15.41 10.29 11.00
N GLU A 462 15.91 9.11 11.35
CA GLU A 462 16.75 8.30 10.50
C GLU A 462 16.02 6.99 10.17
N GLY A 463 16.09 6.57 8.90
CA GLY A 463 15.63 5.31 8.39
C GLY A 463 16.72 4.66 7.54
N PHE A 464 16.52 3.40 7.18
CA PHE A 464 17.46 2.68 6.36
C PHE A 464 16.76 1.74 5.38
N ALA A 465 17.50 1.24 4.40
CA ALA A 465 17.11 0.11 3.58
C ALA A 465 18.27 -0.85 3.38
N LEU A 466 17.96 -2.13 3.35
CA LEU A 466 18.92 -3.16 2.96
C LEU A 466 19.32 -2.99 1.49
N PRO A 467 20.51 -3.51 1.08
CA PRO A 467 20.84 -3.70 -0.32
C PRO A 467 19.73 -4.45 -1.05
N GLY A 468 19.33 -3.94 -2.23
CA GLY A 468 18.23 -4.52 -3.01
C GLY A 468 18.58 -5.84 -3.67
N ASN A 469 17.56 -6.64 -3.99
CA ASN A 469 17.64 -7.89 -4.76
C ASN A 469 18.75 -8.82 -4.25
N PHE A 470 19.53 -9.40 -5.17
CA PHE A 470 20.64 -10.28 -4.85
C PHE A 470 21.90 -9.57 -4.32
N ALA A 471 21.96 -8.23 -4.35
CA ALA A 471 23.08 -7.50 -3.77
C ALA A 471 23.31 -7.83 -2.29
N LYS A 472 22.23 -8.06 -1.52
CA LYS A 472 22.32 -8.46 -0.11
C LYS A 472 22.94 -9.85 0.10
N TYR A 473 23.00 -10.69 -0.94
CA TYR A 473 23.58 -12.05 -0.92
C TYR A 473 24.89 -12.16 -1.72
N ALA A 474 25.48 -11.03 -2.11
CA ALA A 474 26.75 -10.96 -2.81
C ALA A 474 27.92 -10.85 -1.81
N LEU A 475 28.28 -11.97 -1.17
CA LEU A 475 29.46 -11.99 -0.31
C LEU A 475 30.75 -12.09 -1.11
N GLY A 476 31.77 -11.34 -0.73
CA GLY A 476 33.12 -11.42 -1.27
C GLY A 476 33.51 -10.26 -2.21
N ALA A 477 32.57 -9.39 -2.57
CA ALA A 477 32.90 -8.10 -3.19
C ALA A 477 33.16 -7.04 -2.09
N ALA A 478 32.69 -5.88 -2.08
CA ALA A 478 32.84 -4.93 -1.00
C ALA A 478 31.84 -5.22 0.13
N GLN A 479 32.16 -4.87 1.36
CA GLN A 479 31.22 -4.82 2.46
C GLN A 479 30.20 -3.74 2.17
N LEU A 480 28.92 -4.12 2.00
CA LEU A 480 27.83 -3.18 1.76
C LEU A 480 27.19 -2.75 3.08
N ASP A 481 27.06 -1.45 3.26
CA ASP A 481 26.28 -0.87 4.34
C ASP A 481 24.82 -0.66 3.92
N PRO A 482 23.87 -0.65 4.89
CA PRO A 482 22.52 -0.20 4.59
C PRO A 482 22.52 1.22 4.04
N ASN A 483 21.64 1.49 3.08
CA ASN A 483 21.40 2.85 2.63
C ASN A 483 20.67 3.63 3.73
N VAL A 484 21.16 4.80 4.12
CA VAL A 484 20.65 5.58 5.25
C VAL A 484 19.96 6.84 4.76
N PHE A 485 18.81 7.14 5.37
CA PHE A 485 17.96 8.28 5.08
C PHE A 485 17.75 9.12 6.33
N ARG A 486 18.11 10.41 6.26
CA ARG A 486 17.93 11.37 7.36
C ARG A 486 16.95 12.44 6.96
N GLN A 487 15.87 12.55 7.70
CA GLN A 487 14.83 13.54 7.49
C GLN A 487 14.82 14.57 8.60
N THR A 488 14.69 15.84 8.21
CA THR A 488 14.30 16.93 9.10
C THR A 488 12.99 17.50 8.59
N GLU A 489 12.04 17.73 9.48
CA GLU A 489 10.75 18.30 9.18
C GLU A 489 10.36 19.38 10.19
N VAL A 490 9.71 20.41 9.69
CA VAL A 490 8.94 21.37 10.50
C VAL A 490 7.55 21.48 9.95
N GLY A 491 6.56 21.63 10.81
CA GLY A 491 5.19 21.71 10.38
C GLY A 491 4.28 22.40 11.38
N MET A 492 3.04 22.61 10.94
CA MET A 492 2.00 23.19 11.78
C MET A 492 0.64 22.60 11.45
N GLN A 493 -0.18 22.48 12.49
CA GLN A 493 -1.63 22.29 12.38
C GLN A 493 -2.30 23.56 12.89
N TRP A 494 -3.13 24.16 12.05
CA TRP A 494 -3.76 25.42 12.35
C TRP A 494 -5.25 25.40 12.03
N ARG A 495 -6.07 25.58 13.06
CA ARG A 495 -7.50 25.87 12.93
C ARG A 495 -7.66 27.37 12.79
N ALA A 496 -7.47 27.89 11.55
CA ALA A 496 -7.50 29.33 11.27
C ALA A 496 -8.84 29.97 11.60
N SER A 497 -9.93 29.21 11.51
CA SER A 497 -11.28 29.56 11.94
C SER A 497 -12.07 28.31 12.32
N ARG A 498 -13.35 28.48 12.71
CA ARG A 498 -14.26 27.33 12.88
C ARG A 498 -14.49 26.55 11.59
N GLN A 499 -14.26 27.18 10.44
CA GLN A 499 -14.53 26.67 9.10
C GLN A 499 -13.28 26.23 8.36
N LEU A 500 -12.06 26.64 8.77
CA LEU A 500 -10.81 26.38 8.04
C LEU A 500 -9.78 25.73 8.95
N TRP A 501 -9.39 24.52 8.58
CA TRP A 501 -8.30 23.78 9.18
C TRP A 501 -7.17 23.54 8.14
N LEU A 502 -5.94 23.68 8.57
CA LEU A 502 -4.75 23.54 7.75
C LEU A 502 -3.72 22.64 8.45
N ASP A 503 -3.08 21.74 7.71
CA ASP A 503 -1.86 21.04 8.12
C ASP A 503 -0.79 21.28 7.06
N LEU A 504 0.34 21.84 7.46
CA LEU A 504 1.48 22.15 6.59
C LEU A 504 2.73 21.46 7.14
N ALA A 505 3.48 20.81 6.26
CA ALA A 505 4.80 20.26 6.55
C ALA A 505 5.82 20.74 5.51
N LEU A 506 7.02 21.10 5.97
CA LEU A 506 8.19 21.36 5.15
C LEU A 506 9.26 20.36 5.56
N TYR A 507 9.82 19.63 4.59
CA TYR A 507 10.79 18.57 4.87
C TYR A 507 12.05 18.68 4.01
N ARG A 508 13.12 18.15 4.57
CA ARG A 508 14.39 17.88 3.88
C ARG A 508 14.83 16.46 4.24
N MET A 509 15.11 15.65 3.23
CA MET A 509 15.58 14.28 3.41
C MET A 509 16.84 14.07 2.57
N ALA A 510 17.93 13.65 3.21
CA ALA A 510 19.17 13.27 2.57
C ALA A 510 19.33 11.74 2.62
N SER A 511 19.70 11.14 1.50
CA SER A 511 20.08 9.74 1.38
C SER A 511 21.58 9.65 1.18
N SER A 512 22.23 8.70 1.84
CA SER A 512 23.65 8.40 1.68
C SER A 512 23.86 6.90 1.50
N GLN A 513 25.02 6.53 0.94
CA GLN A 513 25.42 5.14 0.69
C GLN A 513 24.44 4.39 -0.22
N GLU A 514 23.88 5.07 -1.22
CA GLU A 514 23.06 4.39 -2.24
C GLU A 514 23.92 3.35 -2.98
N ILE A 515 23.32 2.19 -3.25
CA ILE A 515 24.04 1.06 -3.80
C ILE A 515 23.99 1.12 -5.32
N ARG A 516 25.15 0.94 -5.96
CA ARG A 516 25.27 0.79 -7.41
C ARG A 516 25.85 -0.55 -7.79
N ASN A 517 25.47 -1.01 -8.96
CA ASN A 517 26.04 -2.19 -9.60
C ASN A 517 27.20 -1.75 -10.52
N LEU A 518 28.38 -2.32 -10.34
CA LEU A 518 29.58 -2.07 -11.15
C LEU A 518 29.70 -3.08 -12.30
N ALA A 519 29.30 -4.33 -12.03
CA ALA A 519 29.27 -5.44 -12.97
C ALA A 519 28.28 -6.48 -12.42
N PRO A 520 27.83 -7.47 -13.21
CA PRO A 520 26.97 -8.53 -12.71
C PRO A 520 27.51 -9.15 -11.40
N GLY A 521 26.73 -8.99 -10.31
CA GLY A 521 27.10 -9.48 -8.98
C GLY A 521 28.14 -8.66 -8.20
N VAL A 522 28.61 -7.52 -8.74
CA VAL A 522 29.57 -6.63 -8.07
C VAL A 522 28.89 -5.31 -7.72
N TYR A 523 28.78 -5.03 -6.43
CA TYR A 523 28.07 -3.87 -5.90
C TYR A 523 28.96 -3.04 -4.98
N GLU A 524 28.69 -1.74 -4.89
CA GLU A 524 29.31 -0.86 -3.90
C GLU A 524 28.35 0.19 -3.39
N ASN A 525 28.61 0.72 -2.20
CA ASN A 525 27.93 1.90 -1.68
C ASN A 525 28.54 3.15 -2.30
N PHE A 526 27.79 3.76 -3.19
CA PHE A 526 28.19 5.02 -3.80
C PHE A 526 26.98 5.76 -4.36
N GLY A 527 26.76 6.94 -3.85
CA GLY A 527 25.70 7.81 -4.33
C GLY A 527 24.95 8.46 -3.19
N GLU A 528 24.44 9.63 -3.50
CA GLU A 528 23.61 10.41 -2.59
C GLU A 528 22.49 11.09 -3.35
N THR A 529 21.37 11.24 -2.69
CA THR A 529 20.25 12.04 -3.18
C THR A 529 19.72 12.95 -2.11
N LEU A 530 19.20 14.10 -2.53
CA LEU A 530 18.57 15.08 -1.66
C LEU A 530 17.14 15.33 -2.13
N ARG A 531 16.20 15.21 -1.20
CA ARG A 531 14.78 15.50 -1.38
C ARG A 531 14.38 16.66 -0.49
N LYS A 532 13.68 17.64 -1.05
CA LYS A 532 13.07 18.77 -0.32
C LYS A 532 11.65 18.92 -0.79
N GLY A 533 10.74 19.23 0.13
CA GLY A 533 9.36 19.38 -0.26
C GLY A 533 8.50 20.10 0.75
N ALA A 534 7.26 20.30 0.32
CA ALA A 534 6.19 20.84 1.12
C ALA A 534 4.92 19.99 0.90
N GLU A 535 4.19 19.77 1.96
CA GLU A 535 2.90 19.05 1.96
C GLU A 535 1.88 19.92 2.68
N LEU A 536 0.69 20.06 2.08
CA LEU A 536 -0.42 20.84 2.63
C LEU A 536 -1.70 20.03 2.54
N GLN A 537 -2.42 19.95 3.64
CA GLN A 537 -3.82 19.57 3.68
C GLN A 537 -4.63 20.77 4.18
N ALA A 538 -5.66 21.14 3.45
CA ALA A 538 -6.60 22.17 3.84
C ALA A 538 -8.01 21.58 3.79
N VAL A 539 -8.78 21.80 4.86
CA VAL A 539 -10.21 21.46 4.93
C VAL A 539 -10.98 22.75 5.23
N TRP A 540 -11.87 23.10 4.33
CA TRP A 540 -12.68 24.31 4.45
C TRP A 540 -14.17 23.99 4.31
N THR A 541 -14.93 24.35 5.34
CA THR A 541 -16.38 24.17 5.42
C THR A 541 -17.06 25.55 5.43
N PRO A 542 -17.15 26.26 4.28
CA PRO A 542 -17.68 27.64 4.21
C PRO A 542 -19.13 27.74 4.69
N ALA A 543 -19.90 26.68 4.54
CA ALA A 543 -21.25 26.50 5.04
C ALA A 543 -21.43 25.05 5.48
N SER A 544 -22.46 24.75 6.27
CA SER A 544 -22.79 23.39 6.73
C SER A 544 -23.07 22.41 5.58
N THR A 545 -23.40 22.94 4.40
CA THR A 545 -23.69 22.15 3.18
C THR A 545 -22.47 21.94 2.30
N TRP A 546 -21.32 22.55 2.60
CA TRP A 546 -20.13 22.48 1.75
C TRP A 546 -18.91 22.02 2.52
N GLU A 547 -18.18 21.07 1.96
CA GLU A 547 -16.83 20.70 2.37
C GLU A 547 -15.90 20.77 1.16
N LEU A 548 -14.79 21.48 1.31
CA LEU A 548 -13.71 21.57 0.34
C LEU A 548 -12.45 21.02 1.02
N ARG A 549 -11.81 20.02 0.38
CA ARG A 549 -10.56 19.43 0.84
C ARG A 549 -9.50 19.59 -0.25
N TRP A 550 -8.39 20.20 0.09
CA TRP A 550 -7.26 20.35 -0.82
C TRP A 550 -6.03 19.69 -0.24
N ASN A 551 -5.52 18.70 -0.97
CA ASN A 551 -4.27 18.01 -0.69
C ASN A 551 -3.25 18.42 -1.76
N TYR A 552 -2.11 18.95 -1.31
CA TYR A 552 -1.02 19.38 -2.18
C TYR A 552 0.29 18.84 -1.66
N GLY A 553 1.14 18.32 -2.55
CA GLY A 553 2.50 17.92 -2.27
C GLY A 553 3.45 18.36 -3.36
N ARG A 554 4.58 18.94 -2.98
CA ARG A 554 5.69 19.27 -3.87
C ARG A 554 6.94 18.55 -3.42
N ALA A 555 7.58 17.81 -4.32
CA ALA A 555 8.84 17.13 -4.06
C ALA A 555 9.89 17.55 -5.10
N GLN A 556 11.01 18.03 -4.63
CA GLN A 556 12.20 18.25 -5.43
C GLN A 556 13.25 17.20 -5.03
N SER A 557 13.45 16.20 -5.88
CA SER A 557 14.42 15.12 -5.66
C SER A 557 15.57 15.26 -6.63
N ARG A 558 16.81 15.33 -6.14
CA ARG A 558 18.02 15.49 -6.96
C ARG A 558 19.11 14.53 -6.54
N VAL A 559 19.86 14.07 -7.51
CA VAL A 559 21.12 13.34 -7.32
C VAL A 559 22.17 14.36 -6.86
N THR A 560 22.81 14.14 -5.71
CA THR A 560 23.88 15.00 -5.17
C THR A 560 25.26 14.38 -5.34
N GLN A 561 25.33 13.04 -5.40
CA GLN A 561 26.55 12.31 -5.70
C GLN A 561 26.24 11.10 -6.58
N ASN A 562 27.01 10.88 -7.64
CA ASN A 562 26.92 9.71 -8.52
C ASN A 562 28.26 9.50 -9.22
N ALA A 563 28.58 8.22 -9.55
CA ALA A 563 29.79 7.88 -10.31
C ALA A 563 29.82 8.53 -11.69
N ASN A 564 28.67 8.63 -12.33
CA ASN A 564 28.52 9.42 -13.54
C ASN A 564 28.24 10.87 -13.15
N ALA A 565 29.24 11.72 -13.24
CA ALA A 565 29.17 13.15 -12.91
C ALA A 565 28.05 13.87 -13.69
N ALA A 566 27.68 13.41 -14.90
CA ALA A 566 26.62 14.00 -15.70
C ALA A 566 25.22 13.82 -15.07
N LEU A 567 25.06 12.89 -14.12
CA LEU A 567 23.82 12.68 -13.38
C LEU A 567 23.71 13.57 -12.14
N VAL A 568 24.79 14.18 -11.67
CA VAL A 568 24.78 15.08 -10.51
C VAL A 568 23.95 16.33 -10.85
N GLY A 569 23.04 16.69 -9.95
CA GLY A 569 22.09 17.78 -10.13
C GLY A 569 20.82 17.40 -10.91
N ARG A 570 20.77 16.20 -11.54
CA ARG A 570 19.58 15.73 -12.24
C ARG A 570 18.45 15.37 -11.25
N HIS A 571 17.20 15.43 -11.75
CA HIS A 571 16.06 14.97 -10.99
C HIS A 571 16.04 13.44 -10.90
N VAL A 572 15.65 12.91 -9.75
CA VAL A 572 15.35 11.49 -9.61
C VAL A 572 14.17 11.15 -10.52
N ALA A 573 14.30 10.09 -11.32
CA ALA A 573 13.27 9.67 -12.28
C ALA A 573 12.00 9.17 -11.58
N ALA A 574 10.88 9.18 -12.31
CA ALA A 574 9.55 8.74 -11.89
C ALA A 574 8.97 9.47 -10.66
N VAL A 575 9.46 10.67 -10.37
CA VAL A 575 8.97 11.53 -9.28
C VAL A 575 8.27 12.75 -9.87
N PRO A 576 6.96 12.90 -9.71
CA PRO A 576 6.26 14.11 -10.13
C PRO A 576 6.73 15.32 -9.33
N ARG A 577 6.87 16.47 -9.97
CA ARG A 577 7.31 17.70 -9.30
C ARG A 577 6.34 18.18 -8.24
N TYR A 578 5.07 17.88 -8.43
CA TYR A 578 3.99 18.12 -7.47
C TYR A 578 2.80 17.21 -7.78
N SER A 579 1.99 16.96 -6.77
CA SER A 579 0.66 16.38 -6.89
C SER A 579 -0.34 17.25 -6.15
N SER A 580 -1.54 17.41 -6.68
CA SER A 580 -2.61 18.20 -6.09
C SER A 580 -3.94 17.51 -6.32
N THR A 581 -4.74 17.39 -5.27
CA THR A 581 -6.12 16.91 -5.36
C THR A 581 -7.03 17.88 -4.63
N LEU A 582 -7.93 18.53 -5.37
CA LEU A 582 -9.01 19.34 -4.81
C LEU A 582 -10.29 18.51 -4.86
N GLN A 583 -10.92 18.32 -3.72
CA GLN A 583 -12.22 17.66 -3.60
C GLN A 583 -13.24 18.67 -3.10
N ALA A 584 -14.43 18.61 -3.65
CA ALA A 584 -15.59 19.41 -3.21
C ALA A 584 -16.76 18.46 -2.97
N ARG A 585 -17.44 18.65 -1.85
CA ARG A 585 -18.67 17.96 -1.50
C ARG A 585 -19.73 18.99 -1.19
N TRP A 586 -20.89 18.84 -1.81
CA TRP A 586 -22.04 19.70 -1.63
C TRP A 586 -23.27 18.88 -1.25
N HIS A 587 -23.72 19.02 -0.04
CA HIS A 587 -25.00 18.49 0.45
C HIS A 587 -26.14 19.39 -0.05
N MET A 588 -26.61 19.13 -1.27
CA MET A 588 -27.68 19.93 -1.91
C MET A 588 -29.02 19.79 -1.18
N HIS A 589 -29.23 18.62 -0.60
CA HIS A 589 -30.42 18.24 0.17
C HIS A 589 -29.97 17.23 1.24
N PRO A 590 -30.69 17.01 2.34
CA PRO A 590 -30.34 15.96 3.32
C PRO A 590 -30.06 14.59 2.71
N ASP A 591 -30.73 14.25 1.61
CA ASP A 591 -30.58 12.96 0.93
C ASP A 591 -29.67 13.01 -0.32
N TRP A 592 -29.29 14.18 -0.80
CA TRP A 592 -28.50 14.33 -2.03
C TRP A 592 -27.17 14.99 -1.78
N THR A 593 -26.11 14.33 -2.19
CA THR A 593 -24.75 14.86 -2.12
C THR A 593 -24.11 14.81 -3.50
N LEU A 594 -23.68 15.97 -4.00
CA LEU A 594 -22.82 16.08 -5.18
C LEU A 594 -21.37 16.15 -4.70
N GLN A 595 -20.49 15.37 -5.34
CA GLN A 595 -19.05 15.39 -5.06
C GLN A 595 -18.26 15.53 -6.36
N GLY A 596 -17.18 16.29 -6.30
CA GLY A 596 -16.25 16.46 -7.41
C GLY A 596 -14.81 16.36 -6.92
N ALA A 597 -13.93 15.87 -7.78
CA ALA A 597 -12.50 15.84 -7.52
C ALA A 597 -11.73 16.31 -8.76
N LEU A 598 -10.75 17.17 -8.56
CA LEU A 598 -9.80 17.59 -9.58
C LEU A 598 -8.40 17.19 -9.14
N ARG A 599 -7.79 16.28 -9.88
CA ARG A 599 -6.43 15.82 -9.66
C ARG A 599 -5.49 16.43 -10.69
N HIS A 600 -4.38 17.00 -10.22
CA HIS A 600 -3.32 17.54 -11.08
C HIS A 600 -1.98 16.92 -10.67
N VAL A 601 -1.27 16.34 -11.64
CA VAL A 601 0.05 15.72 -11.46
C VAL A 601 1.05 16.46 -12.33
N GLY A 602 2.13 16.94 -11.74
CA GLY A 602 3.20 17.66 -12.40
C GLY A 602 4.04 16.75 -13.30
N ARG A 603 4.76 17.36 -14.24
CA ARG A 603 5.69 16.62 -15.09
C ARG A 603 6.74 15.90 -14.26
N MET A 604 7.23 14.75 -14.75
CA MET A 604 8.29 13.95 -14.11
C MET A 604 9.35 13.52 -15.12
N ALA A 605 10.60 13.45 -14.69
CA ALA A 605 11.66 12.86 -15.50
C ALA A 605 11.42 11.36 -15.62
N VAL A 606 11.62 10.80 -16.81
CA VAL A 606 11.42 9.36 -17.08
C VAL A 606 12.73 8.60 -16.95
N ASP A 607 13.83 9.22 -17.35
CA ASP A 607 15.19 8.64 -17.34
C ASP A 607 16.12 9.40 -16.40
N ALA A 608 17.19 8.74 -15.97
CA ALA A 608 18.16 9.33 -15.03
C ALA A 608 18.89 10.56 -15.60
N SER A 609 19.10 10.63 -16.91
CA SER A 609 19.70 11.78 -17.59
C SER A 609 18.76 12.97 -17.73
N ASN A 610 17.46 12.79 -17.44
CA ASN A 610 16.38 13.76 -17.63
C ASN A 610 16.22 14.22 -19.10
N SER A 611 16.54 13.36 -20.04
CA SER A 611 16.37 13.61 -21.47
C SER A 611 14.92 13.41 -21.93
N VAL A 612 14.15 12.57 -21.21
CA VAL A 612 12.76 12.27 -21.47
C VAL A 612 11.91 12.71 -20.29
N TRP A 613 10.77 13.36 -20.57
CA TRP A 613 9.82 13.84 -19.58
C TRP A 613 8.42 13.31 -19.87
N SER A 614 7.75 12.78 -18.87
CA SER A 614 6.31 12.56 -18.87
C SER A 614 5.60 13.90 -18.68
N PRO A 615 4.63 14.25 -19.53
CA PRO A 615 3.92 15.51 -19.40
C PRO A 615 3.06 15.58 -18.13
N ALA A 616 2.81 16.80 -17.66
CA ALA A 616 1.82 17.01 -16.60
C ALA A 616 0.40 16.73 -17.13
N TYR A 617 -0.48 16.28 -16.24
CA TYR A 617 -1.88 16.05 -16.57
C TYR A 617 -2.82 16.46 -15.45
N HIS A 618 -4.10 16.64 -15.81
CA HIS A 618 -5.19 16.82 -14.87
C HIS A 618 -6.37 15.94 -15.25
N VAL A 619 -7.08 15.43 -14.25
CA VAL A 619 -8.24 14.56 -14.40
C VAL A 619 -9.31 15.01 -13.42
N ALA A 620 -10.55 15.10 -13.88
CA ALA A 620 -11.71 15.45 -13.06
C ALA A 620 -12.64 14.25 -12.93
N ASP A 621 -13.14 14.03 -11.72
CA ASP A 621 -14.16 13.04 -11.39
C ASP A 621 -15.40 13.77 -10.85
N LEU A 622 -16.61 13.22 -11.10
CA LEU A 622 -17.87 13.75 -10.61
C LEU A 622 -18.74 12.62 -10.08
N GLY A 623 -19.32 12.78 -8.90
CA GLY A 623 -20.17 11.78 -8.26
C GLY A 623 -21.45 12.39 -7.71
N LEU A 624 -22.53 11.64 -7.75
CA LEU A 624 -23.81 11.94 -7.13
C LEU A 624 -24.18 10.80 -6.19
N GLN A 625 -24.54 11.11 -4.97
CA GLN A 625 -25.02 10.17 -3.96
C GLN A 625 -26.46 10.51 -3.57
N TYR A 626 -27.28 9.49 -3.43
CA TYR A 626 -28.65 9.60 -2.96
C TYR A 626 -28.89 8.63 -1.80
N ARG A 627 -29.27 9.16 -0.64
CA ARG A 627 -29.71 8.37 0.51
C ARG A 627 -31.11 7.84 0.24
N LEU A 628 -31.24 6.54 0.20
CA LEU A 628 -32.54 5.88 -0.05
C LEU A 628 -33.44 5.98 1.18
N PRO A 629 -34.76 6.11 1.01
CA PRO A 629 -35.69 6.16 2.12
C PRO A 629 -35.75 4.80 2.85
N ALA A 630 -35.85 4.83 4.18
CA ALA A 630 -35.93 3.65 5.03
C ALA A 630 -37.16 2.74 4.71
N SER A 631 -38.16 3.30 4.02
CA SER A 631 -39.35 2.54 3.57
C SER A 631 -39.03 1.37 2.62
N LEU A 632 -37.83 1.32 2.05
CA LEU A 632 -37.35 0.22 1.22
C LEU A 632 -36.83 -0.99 2.04
N GLY A 633 -36.83 -0.91 3.38
CA GLY A 633 -36.39 -2.00 4.26
C GLY A 633 -34.85 -2.16 4.35
N LEU A 634 -34.08 -1.26 3.74
CA LEU A 634 -32.64 -1.22 3.84
C LEU A 634 -32.23 -0.11 4.80
N GLN A 635 -31.32 -0.40 5.73
CA GLN A 635 -30.81 0.58 6.68
C GLN A 635 -29.62 1.35 6.07
N ASP A 636 -29.59 2.67 6.27
CA ASP A 636 -28.52 3.56 5.81
C ASP A 636 -28.14 3.39 4.34
N ALA A 637 -29.13 3.09 3.49
CA ALA A 637 -28.88 2.75 2.11
C ALA A 637 -28.52 3.99 1.28
N THR A 638 -27.43 3.91 0.54
CA THR A 638 -26.94 5.00 -0.34
C THR A 638 -26.71 4.44 -1.76
N LEU A 639 -27.36 5.05 -2.73
CA LEU A 639 -27.11 4.85 -4.15
C LEU A 639 -26.09 5.90 -4.61
N SER A 640 -25.07 5.48 -5.33
CA SER A 640 -24.03 6.37 -5.86
C SER A 640 -23.85 6.21 -7.37
N LEU A 641 -23.64 7.31 -8.06
CA LEU A 641 -23.26 7.36 -9.48
C LEU A 641 -21.95 8.14 -9.57
N MET A 642 -20.90 7.53 -10.11
CA MET A 642 -19.60 8.15 -10.25
C MET A 642 -19.14 8.13 -11.70
N VAL A 643 -18.75 9.28 -12.22
CA VAL A 643 -18.05 9.42 -13.51
C VAL A 643 -16.59 9.74 -13.21
N ARG A 644 -15.69 8.82 -13.51
CA ARG A 644 -14.24 9.03 -13.43
C ARG A 644 -13.71 9.54 -14.76
N ASN A 645 -12.68 10.38 -14.71
CA ASN A 645 -12.11 11.03 -15.91
C ASN A 645 -13.19 11.67 -16.79
N LEU A 646 -13.97 12.58 -16.20
CA LEU A 646 -15.15 13.21 -16.80
C LEU A 646 -14.92 13.74 -18.23
N ALA A 647 -13.74 14.33 -18.48
CA ALA A 647 -13.36 14.91 -19.77
C ALA A 647 -12.76 13.89 -20.76
N ASP A 648 -12.72 12.60 -20.41
CA ASP A 648 -12.08 11.53 -21.21
C ASP A 648 -10.65 11.87 -21.64
N LYS A 649 -9.89 12.45 -20.71
CA LYS A 649 -8.52 12.90 -20.97
C LYS A 649 -7.59 11.71 -21.18
N SER A 650 -6.94 11.64 -22.33
CA SER A 650 -5.81 10.74 -22.53
C SER A 650 -4.57 11.27 -21.82
N TYR A 651 -3.95 10.45 -20.96
CA TYR A 651 -2.74 10.80 -20.22
C TYR A 651 -1.87 9.56 -19.98
N ALA A 652 -0.57 9.77 -19.79
CA ALA A 652 0.34 8.73 -19.37
C ALA A 652 0.29 8.62 -17.84
N SER A 653 -0.20 7.50 -17.31
CA SER A 653 -0.15 7.22 -15.88
C SER A 653 1.28 6.95 -15.41
N SER A 654 2.04 6.24 -16.25
CA SER A 654 3.48 6.02 -16.05
C SER A 654 4.20 5.98 -17.39
N MET A 655 5.47 6.36 -17.40
CA MET A 655 6.37 6.23 -18.55
C MET A 655 7.71 5.67 -18.12
N SER A 656 8.33 4.88 -18.99
CA SER A 656 9.67 4.33 -18.78
C SER A 656 10.49 4.34 -20.09
N VAL A 657 11.81 4.25 -19.97
CA VAL A 657 12.71 4.00 -21.10
C VAL A 657 13.39 2.66 -20.86
N ILE A 658 13.11 1.69 -21.70
CA ILE A 658 13.69 0.33 -21.62
C ILE A 658 14.33 -0.01 -22.95
N ALA A 659 15.59 -0.39 -22.94
CA ALA A 659 16.38 -0.67 -24.14
C ALA A 659 16.31 0.45 -25.22
N GLY A 660 16.26 1.72 -24.78
CA GLY A 660 16.13 2.89 -25.66
C GLY A 660 14.73 3.19 -26.15
N GLU A 661 13.75 2.33 -25.92
CA GLU A 661 12.36 2.53 -26.32
C GLU A 661 11.56 3.24 -25.21
N ARG A 662 10.76 4.24 -25.61
CA ARG A 662 9.86 4.97 -24.69
C ARG A 662 8.55 4.21 -24.56
N LEU A 663 8.29 3.70 -23.39
CA LEU A 663 7.11 2.90 -23.08
C LEU A 663 6.14 3.69 -22.20
N VAL A 664 4.86 3.55 -22.49
CA VAL A 664 3.76 4.26 -21.82
C VAL A 664 2.78 3.25 -21.23
N ALA A 665 2.45 3.42 -19.95
CA ALA A 665 1.23 2.88 -19.35
C ALA A 665 0.15 3.96 -19.47
N PRO A 666 -0.90 3.74 -20.27
CA PRO A 666 -1.99 4.71 -20.40
C PRO A 666 -2.75 4.88 -19.09
N GLY A 667 -3.26 6.09 -18.84
CA GLY A 667 -4.23 6.32 -17.79
C GLY A 667 -5.61 5.79 -18.17
N ALA A 668 -6.42 5.48 -17.15
CA ALA A 668 -7.78 4.99 -17.35
C ALA A 668 -8.64 6.02 -18.12
N PRO A 669 -9.42 5.59 -19.12
CA PRO A 669 -10.36 6.45 -19.84
C PRO A 669 -11.56 6.82 -18.96
N ARG A 670 -12.50 7.56 -19.51
CA ARG A 670 -13.75 7.84 -18.80
C ARG A 670 -14.47 6.53 -18.47
N SER A 671 -14.93 6.44 -17.23
CA SER A 671 -15.71 5.29 -16.75
C SER A 671 -16.87 5.74 -15.87
N LEU A 672 -17.95 4.99 -15.95
CA LEU A 672 -19.16 5.16 -15.16
C LEU A 672 -19.24 4.01 -14.13
N LEU A 673 -19.55 4.34 -12.88
CA LEU A 673 -19.74 3.38 -11.80
C LEU A 673 -21.06 3.68 -11.08
N LEU A 674 -21.88 2.68 -10.93
CA LEU A 674 -23.08 2.68 -10.09
C LEU A 674 -22.79 1.87 -8.84
N GLY A 675 -23.01 2.43 -7.66
CA GLY A 675 -22.79 1.78 -6.37
C GLY A 675 -24.05 1.78 -5.51
N LEU A 676 -24.23 0.73 -4.74
CA LEU A 676 -25.24 0.61 -3.70
C LEU A 676 -24.56 0.13 -2.42
N GLN A 677 -24.63 0.93 -1.37
CA GLN A 677 -24.16 0.59 -0.03
C GLN A 677 -25.33 0.59 0.93
N PHE A 678 -25.41 -0.39 1.84
CA PHE A 678 -26.47 -0.49 2.84
C PHE A 678 -26.05 -1.34 4.02
N SER A 679 -26.75 -1.19 5.14
CA SER A 679 -26.69 -2.05 6.32
C SER A 679 -27.90 -2.99 6.38
N LEU A 680 -27.65 -4.23 6.92
CA LEU A 680 -28.67 -5.28 7.09
C LEU A 680 -29.16 -5.32 8.54
#